data_c72e4a5e20a6c0220a8c87f1d664cf0b
#
_entry.id   c72e4a5e20a6c0220a8c87f1d664cf0b
#
_cell.length_a   1.000
_cell.length_b   1.000
_cell.length_c   1.000
_cell.angle_alpha   90.00
_cell.angle_beta   90.00
_cell.angle_gamma   90.00
#
_symmetry.space_group_name_H-M   'P 1'
#
loop_
_entity.id
_entity.type
_entity.pdbx_description
1 polymer ?
#
loop_
_entity_poly.entity_id
_entity_poly.type
_entity_poly.pdbx_seq_one_letter_code
_entity_poly.pdbx_strand_id
1 'polypeptide(L)'
;MQEHTKSSTLENAIALQKYGVGQPVRRKEDDTLVRGKGRYTDDFNLPGQAYAVVVRSTHAHGIIRSIGIDAAKALPGVLGVWTGKDLDAAGYGPFTCGLPLKSRDGSPLLQTNRQPLATDKVRFVGDPVAFVVAETLAQARDAAEAVELDIEPLPAVTDPEEAAKPGAPQLYDHIPNNVALDYHYGDMDKVNAAFASAAHVTKVDIENTRVAVVSMEPRVGLASYDKKTERYTLQVPTQGVAGNRANLAKNLKVPNEKVRILTANVGGSFGMKNINYPEYMCILYAAKTLGRPVKWLDERSTAFLSDSHGRAQKIHAELALDAEGHFLAAKLEGYGNLGAYITGVAPGPLSLNTGKNFSSVYRTPLMGVDIKVVLTNTTLMGAYRGAGRPEANYYMERLIDRAADEMGINRLTLRKRNFIKPNQIPFAASSGVTYDSGDFQAVFNKALEISDHENFAKRKKDSKKAGKLRGIAVGSYLEVTAPPSPELGKIVFEPDGSVQLITGTLDYGQGHATPFAQVLSAQLGVPFESIKLVQGDSDIVHSGNGTGGSRSITASGQAIVGAAKLVIEKGKRAAAHMLEASEADIEFEGGNFTIAGTDRSIDIMELAKRLHDGKTPEGVPDSLDVDHTSEPIASAFPNGCHVAEVEIDPETGVVQIVRYSAVNDFGTVINPLLVAGQLHGGVVQGIGQALMEHIRYDESGQPITGSLMDYALPRAEDVPNMTVGDHPVPATTNPLGSKGCGEAGCAGSLSTVVNAVLDALSEYGIKHIDMPLTSERVWRAIQDAKGKAA
;
A
#
# COMPACT_ATOMS: atom_id res chain seq x y z
N MET A 1 25.63 27.91 36.98
CA MET A 1 25.38 26.48 36.65
C MET A 1 23.97 26.00 37.08
N GLN A 2 23.46 26.34 38.25
CA GLN A 2 22.10 25.92 38.71
C GLN A 2 20.93 26.50 37.91
N GLU A 3 21.02 27.72 37.37
CA GLU A 3 19.97 28.31 36.56
C GLU A 3 19.85 27.70 35.13
N HIS A 4 20.96 27.27 34.56
CA HIS A 4 20.93 26.65 33.22
C HIS A 4 20.31 25.24 33.23
N THR A 5 20.50 24.42 34.28
CA THR A 5 19.94 23.07 34.37
C THR A 5 18.42 23.08 34.61
N LYS A 6 17.92 24.02 35.41
CA LYS A 6 16.46 24.18 35.62
C LYS A 6 15.73 24.74 34.40
N SER A 7 16.38 25.61 33.64
CA SER A 7 15.86 26.16 32.39
C SER A 7 15.75 25.06 31.33
N SER A 8 16.76 24.22 31.14
CA SER A 8 16.75 23.13 30.14
C SER A 8 15.67 22.08 30.42
N THR A 9 15.44 21.74 31.68
CA THR A 9 14.41 20.76 32.05
C THR A 9 13.00 21.30 31.83
N LEU A 10 12.76 22.58 32.12
CA LEU A 10 11.50 23.25 31.87
C LEU A 10 11.24 23.44 30.38
N GLU A 11 12.25 23.82 29.60
CA GLU A 11 12.17 23.97 28.14
C GLU A 11 11.90 22.62 27.47
N ASN A 12 12.53 21.53 27.90
CA ASN A 12 12.27 20.20 27.44
C ASN A 12 10.84 19.73 27.80
N ALA A 13 10.34 20.01 29.00
CA ALA A 13 8.99 19.69 29.40
C ALA A 13 7.94 20.46 28.57
N ILE A 14 8.18 21.73 28.28
CA ILE A 14 7.32 22.55 27.41
C ILE A 14 7.39 22.04 25.95
N ALA A 15 8.55 21.68 25.46
CA ALA A 15 8.73 21.10 24.13
C ALA A 15 7.99 19.76 23.99
N LEU A 16 8.03 18.90 25.00
CA LEU A 16 7.29 17.63 25.02
C LEU A 16 5.78 17.84 25.04
N GLN A 17 5.27 18.89 25.72
CA GLN A 17 3.85 19.25 25.65
C GLN A 17 3.42 19.67 24.24
N LYS A 18 4.30 20.35 23.49
CA LYS A 18 4.01 20.83 22.13
C LYS A 18 4.23 19.74 21.07
N TYR A 19 5.27 18.94 21.20
CA TYR A 19 5.74 18.00 20.18
C TYR A 19 5.66 16.52 20.62
N GLY A 20 5.10 16.24 21.79
CA GLY A 20 5.01 14.88 22.32
C GLY A 20 4.13 13.95 21.48
N VAL A 21 4.22 12.66 21.76
CA VAL A 21 3.34 11.64 21.21
C VAL A 21 1.88 11.97 21.53
N GLY A 22 0.99 11.89 20.53
CA GLY A 22 -0.41 12.25 20.64
C GLY A 22 -0.74 13.72 20.31
N GLN A 23 0.28 14.57 20.09
CA GLN A 23 0.06 15.96 19.71
C GLN A 23 -0.13 16.14 18.20
N PRO A 24 -1.04 17.04 17.73
CA PRO A 24 -1.30 17.29 16.32
C PRO A 24 -0.23 18.21 15.72
N VAL A 25 1.00 17.74 15.68
CA VAL A 25 2.15 18.50 15.15
C VAL A 25 2.05 18.60 13.63
N ARG A 26 2.21 19.79 13.08
CA ARG A 26 2.29 20.01 11.63
C ARG A 26 3.51 19.32 11.04
N ARG A 27 3.39 18.85 9.80
CA ARG A 27 4.49 18.14 9.13
C ARG A 27 5.73 19.03 8.96
N LYS A 28 6.89 18.51 9.32
CA LYS A 28 8.19 19.16 9.05
C LYS A 28 8.41 19.36 7.55
N GLU A 29 7.89 18.46 6.74
CA GLU A 29 7.98 18.46 5.29
C GLU A 29 7.19 19.61 4.63
N ASP A 30 6.13 20.10 5.26
CA ASP A 30 5.22 21.08 4.67
C ASP A 30 5.90 22.39 4.30
N ASP A 31 6.81 22.89 5.13
CA ASP A 31 7.51 24.17 4.84
C ASP A 31 8.29 24.09 3.51
N THR A 32 8.89 22.94 3.21
CA THR A 32 9.60 22.72 1.94
C THR A 32 8.63 22.52 0.78
N LEU A 33 7.61 21.68 0.98
CA LEU A 33 6.70 21.24 -0.11
C LEU A 33 5.77 22.37 -0.57
N VAL A 34 5.13 23.11 0.35
CA VAL A 34 4.19 24.18 0.00
C VAL A 34 4.85 25.42 -0.60
N ARG A 35 6.18 25.54 -0.46
CA ARG A 35 6.97 26.62 -1.08
C ARG A 35 7.57 26.21 -2.44
N GLY A 36 7.21 25.04 -2.98
CA GLY A 36 7.73 24.54 -4.25
C GLY A 36 9.22 24.15 -4.20
N LYS A 37 9.76 23.88 -3.01
CA LYS A 37 11.15 23.42 -2.80
C LYS A 37 11.29 21.91 -2.70
N GLY A 38 10.19 21.17 -2.82
CA GLY A 38 10.23 19.70 -2.95
C GLY A 38 11.04 19.30 -4.17
N ARG A 39 11.78 18.23 -4.06
CA ARG A 39 12.63 17.69 -5.12
C ARG A 39 12.15 16.28 -5.47
N TYR A 40 11.46 16.17 -6.59
CA TYR A 40 10.98 14.90 -7.15
C TYR A 40 12.00 14.37 -8.17
N THR A 41 11.87 13.11 -8.57
CA THR A 41 12.90 12.50 -9.42
C THR A 41 13.10 13.25 -10.75
N ASP A 42 12.03 13.80 -11.34
CA ASP A 42 12.15 14.56 -12.58
C ASP A 42 12.87 15.92 -12.43
N ASP A 43 12.96 16.45 -11.20
CA ASP A 43 13.72 17.68 -10.93
C ASP A 43 15.25 17.48 -10.97
N PHE A 44 15.72 16.22 -10.96
CA PHE A 44 17.13 15.92 -11.02
C PHE A 44 17.61 15.79 -12.47
N ASN A 45 18.72 16.47 -12.76
CA ASN A 45 19.38 16.39 -14.05
C ASN A 45 20.90 16.25 -13.86
N LEU A 46 21.53 15.50 -14.73
CA LEU A 46 22.96 15.29 -14.73
C LEU A 46 23.60 15.87 -15.99
N PRO A 47 24.81 16.43 -15.91
CA PRO A 47 25.50 16.94 -17.09
C PRO A 47 25.64 15.89 -18.20
N GLY A 48 25.32 16.28 -19.44
CA GLY A 48 25.43 15.40 -20.59
C GLY A 48 24.41 14.27 -20.64
N GLN A 49 23.31 14.35 -19.86
CA GLN A 49 22.26 13.30 -19.90
C GLN A 49 21.62 13.17 -21.27
N ALA A 50 21.22 11.96 -21.61
CA ALA A 50 20.38 11.61 -22.74
C ALA A 50 18.97 11.22 -22.27
N TYR A 51 18.03 11.06 -23.20
CA TYR A 51 16.63 10.78 -22.90
C TYR A 51 16.19 9.49 -23.55
N ALA A 52 15.50 8.65 -22.78
CA ALA A 52 14.98 7.37 -23.24
C ALA A 52 13.46 7.42 -23.46
N VAL A 53 12.99 6.72 -24.48
CA VAL A 53 11.58 6.40 -24.74
C VAL A 53 11.45 4.91 -24.95
N VAL A 54 10.45 4.28 -24.34
CA VAL A 54 10.17 2.84 -24.46
C VAL A 54 9.12 2.61 -25.54
N VAL A 55 9.42 1.74 -26.49
CA VAL A 55 8.51 1.30 -27.53
C VAL A 55 7.68 0.14 -27.00
N ARG A 56 6.35 0.25 -27.12
CA ARG A 56 5.40 -0.70 -26.54
C ARG A 56 4.52 -1.36 -27.58
N SER A 57 4.10 -2.58 -27.30
CA SER A 57 3.14 -3.29 -28.15
C SER A 57 1.77 -2.60 -28.15
N THR A 58 1.18 -2.52 -29.31
CA THR A 58 -0.24 -2.16 -29.52
C THR A 58 -1.15 -3.39 -29.55
N HIS A 59 -0.59 -4.60 -29.49
CA HIS A 59 -1.30 -5.86 -29.49
C HIS A 59 -1.35 -6.46 -28.08
N ALA A 60 -2.50 -6.97 -27.70
CA ALA A 60 -2.68 -7.63 -26.41
C ALA A 60 -2.05 -9.03 -26.37
N HIS A 61 -1.95 -9.72 -27.52
CA HIS A 61 -1.28 -11.01 -27.64
C HIS A 61 -0.78 -11.17 -29.08
N GLY A 62 0.46 -11.57 -29.24
CA GLY A 62 1.02 -11.75 -30.60
C GLY A 62 2.45 -12.25 -30.60
N ILE A 63 2.83 -12.88 -31.72
CA ILE A 63 4.19 -13.33 -31.98
C ILE A 63 4.97 -12.17 -32.60
N ILE A 64 6.10 -11.83 -32.03
CA ILE A 64 7.02 -10.83 -32.58
C ILE A 64 7.76 -11.49 -33.78
N ARG A 65 7.39 -11.10 -34.99
CA ARG A 65 8.04 -11.58 -36.21
C ARG A 65 9.35 -10.85 -36.46
N SER A 66 9.30 -9.51 -36.31
CA SER A 66 10.50 -8.67 -36.40
C SER A 66 10.32 -7.33 -35.67
N ILE A 67 11.44 -6.72 -35.32
CA ILE A 67 11.54 -5.35 -34.81
C ILE A 67 12.57 -4.63 -35.71
N GLY A 68 12.07 -3.74 -36.58
CA GLY A 68 12.90 -2.93 -37.47
C GLY A 68 13.38 -1.68 -36.72
N ILE A 69 14.70 -1.56 -36.54
CA ILE A 69 15.30 -0.46 -35.73
C ILE A 69 16.21 0.44 -36.58
N ASP A 70 16.46 0.11 -37.83
CA ASP A 70 17.46 0.80 -38.66
C ASP A 70 17.00 2.22 -39.03
N ALA A 71 15.73 2.40 -39.37
CA ALA A 71 15.15 3.72 -39.63
C ALA A 71 15.28 4.62 -38.40
N ALA A 72 14.95 4.11 -37.23
CA ALA A 72 15.06 4.85 -35.95
C ALA A 72 16.52 5.21 -35.65
N LYS A 73 17.46 4.29 -35.85
CA LYS A 73 18.90 4.55 -35.65
C LYS A 73 19.48 5.62 -36.56
N ALA A 74 18.92 5.77 -37.77
CA ALA A 74 19.40 6.73 -38.76
C ALA A 74 18.95 8.18 -38.48
N LEU A 75 18.02 8.39 -37.56
CA LEU A 75 17.50 9.73 -37.24
C LEU A 75 18.53 10.57 -36.49
N PRO A 76 18.56 11.91 -36.77
CA PRO A 76 19.49 12.81 -36.10
C PRO A 76 19.35 12.83 -34.59
N GLY A 77 20.47 12.76 -33.88
CA GLY A 77 20.50 12.83 -32.41
C GLY A 77 20.18 11.51 -31.71
N VAL A 78 19.86 10.45 -32.42
CA VAL A 78 19.68 9.11 -31.84
C VAL A 78 21.05 8.54 -31.43
N LEU A 79 21.17 8.10 -30.19
CA LEU A 79 22.37 7.56 -29.58
C LEU A 79 22.37 6.03 -29.58
N GLY A 80 21.18 5.43 -29.57
CA GLY A 80 21.00 4.00 -29.61
C GLY A 80 19.56 3.56 -29.64
N VAL A 81 19.31 2.41 -30.23
CA VAL A 81 18.03 1.70 -30.24
C VAL A 81 18.32 0.25 -29.93
N TRP A 82 17.66 -0.30 -28.92
CA TRP A 82 17.88 -1.66 -28.43
C TRP A 82 16.58 -2.42 -28.26
N THR A 83 16.67 -3.72 -28.40
CA THR A 83 15.58 -4.69 -28.27
C THR A 83 15.83 -5.67 -27.12
N GLY A 84 14.89 -6.58 -26.86
CA GLY A 84 15.08 -7.63 -25.87
C GLY A 84 16.31 -8.50 -26.11
N LYS A 85 16.71 -8.73 -27.37
CA LYS A 85 17.91 -9.50 -27.72
C LYS A 85 19.19 -8.87 -27.18
N ASP A 86 19.26 -7.54 -27.15
CA ASP A 86 20.44 -6.83 -26.64
C ASP A 86 20.56 -6.99 -25.12
N LEU A 87 19.42 -6.93 -24.40
CA LEU A 87 19.39 -7.11 -22.95
C LEU A 87 19.62 -8.58 -22.55
N ASP A 88 19.11 -9.52 -23.33
CA ASP A 88 19.40 -10.95 -23.15
C ASP A 88 20.90 -11.24 -23.37
N ALA A 89 21.51 -10.66 -24.39
CA ALA A 89 22.94 -10.76 -24.64
C ALA A 89 23.79 -10.14 -23.50
N ALA A 90 23.29 -9.10 -22.84
CA ALA A 90 23.91 -8.54 -21.63
C ALA A 90 23.81 -9.48 -20.41
N GLY A 91 23.02 -10.54 -20.49
CA GLY A 91 22.90 -11.58 -19.49
C GLY A 91 22.05 -11.21 -18.28
N TYR A 92 21.19 -10.21 -18.36
CA TYR A 92 20.33 -9.80 -17.29
C TYR A 92 19.30 -10.87 -16.90
N GLY A 93 18.91 -10.88 -15.62
CA GLY A 93 17.96 -11.85 -15.09
C GLY A 93 16.51 -11.35 -15.18
N PRO A 94 15.54 -12.28 -15.21
CA PRO A 94 14.13 -11.95 -15.27
C PRO A 94 13.59 -11.36 -13.97
N PHE A 95 12.46 -10.65 -14.06
CA PHE A 95 11.64 -10.29 -12.92
C PHE A 95 10.83 -11.51 -12.46
N THR A 96 10.86 -11.79 -11.16
CA THR A 96 10.17 -12.94 -10.55
C THR A 96 9.46 -12.52 -9.27
N CYS A 97 8.44 -13.28 -8.85
CA CYS A 97 7.79 -13.14 -7.57
C CYS A 97 8.48 -14.03 -6.53
N GLY A 98 8.89 -13.44 -5.39
CA GLY A 98 9.56 -14.15 -4.31
C GLY A 98 8.63 -14.68 -3.22
N LEU A 99 7.30 -14.60 -3.38
CA LEU A 99 6.36 -15.09 -2.38
C LEU A 99 6.36 -16.62 -2.32
N PRO A 100 6.49 -17.24 -1.13
CA PRO A 100 6.54 -18.69 -0.96
C PRO A 100 5.12 -19.31 -0.96
N LEU A 101 4.32 -18.97 -1.98
CA LEU A 101 2.96 -19.49 -2.13
C LEU A 101 2.96 -20.88 -2.75
N LYS A 102 2.04 -21.70 -2.33
CA LYS A 102 1.84 -23.06 -2.83
C LYS A 102 0.40 -23.28 -3.25
N SER A 103 0.24 -24.01 -4.34
CA SER A 103 -1.05 -24.53 -4.80
C SER A 103 -1.57 -25.63 -3.88
N ARG A 104 -2.84 -25.99 -4.02
CA ARG A 104 -3.55 -27.04 -3.28
C ARG A 104 -2.81 -28.38 -3.25
N ASP A 105 -2.16 -28.76 -4.34
CA ASP A 105 -1.36 -29.97 -4.49
C ASP A 105 0.05 -29.89 -3.89
N GLY A 106 0.40 -28.74 -3.28
CA GLY A 106 1.71 -28.46 -2.71
C GLY A 106 2.73 -27.92 -3.70
N SER A 107 2.42 -27.84 -5.00
CA SER A 107 3.32 -27.24 -6.00
C SER A 107 3.56 -25.76 -5.75
N PRO A 108 4.75 -25.22 -6.04
CA PRO A 108 5.03 -23.81 -5.87
C PRO A 108 4.29 -22.96 -6.90
N LEU A 109 4.13 -21.66 -6.59
CA LEU A 109 3.67 -20.65 -7.54
C LEU A 109 4.48 -20.72 -8.84
N LEU A 110 3.83 -20.94 -9.97
CA LEU A 110 4.45 -20.94 -11.29
C LEU A 110 4.89 -19.53 -11.68
N GLN A 111 6.06 -19.37 -12.31
CA GLN A 111 6.65 -18.08 -12.64
C GLN A 111 6.57 -17.79 -14.13
N THR A 112 6.35 -16.53 -14.49
CA THR A 112 6.34 -16.06 -15.88
C THR A 112 7.74 -15.69 -16.39
N ASN A 113 8.72 -15.56 -15.50
CA ASN A 113 10.11 -15.18 -15.82
C ASN A 113 10.19 -13.98 -16.78
N ARG A 114 9.50 -12.88 -16.44
CA ARG A 114 9.39 -11.67 -17.27
C ARG A 114 10.76 -11.09 -17.59
N GLN A 115 11.12 -11.02 -18.88
CA GLN A 115 12.28 -10.28 -19.32
C GLN A 115 12.02 -8.76 -19.33
N PRO A 116 13.05 -7.90 -19.29
CA PRO A 116 12.86 -6.46 -19.38
C PRO A 116 12.15 -5.99 -20.64
N LEU A 117 12.41 -6.63 -21.77
CA LEU A 117 11.72 -6.39 -23.05
C LEU A 117 11.26 -7.73 -23.62
N ALA A 118 10.10 -7.75 -24.25
CA ALA A 118 9.57 -8.94 -24.89
C ALA A 118 10.42 -9.30 -26.13
N THR A 119 10.74 -10.60 -26.30
CA THR A 119 11.61 -11.10 -27.39
C THR A 119 10.89 -12.01 -28.35
N ASP A 120 9.90 -12.76 -27.89
CA ASP A 120 9.17 -13.80 -28.65
C ASP A 120 7.70 -13.47 -28.86
N LYS A 121 7.03 -13.09 -27.77
CA LYS A 121 5.59 -12.80 -27.73
C LYS A 121 5.32 -11.56 -26.90
N VAL A 122 4.41 -10.73 -27.36
CA VAL A 122 3.77 -9.71 -26.54
C VAL A 122 2.54 -10.30 -25.89
N ARG A 123 2.25 -9.91 -24.65
CA ARG A 123 1.21 -10.52 -23.83
C ARG A 123 0.17 -9.56 -23.29
N PHE A 124 0.36 -8.26 -23.48
CA PHE A 124 -0.64 -7.22 -23.18
C PHE A 124 -0.36 -5.95 -23.98
N VAL A 125 -1.37 -5.10 -24.17
CA VAL A 125 -1.18 -3.76 -24.76
C VAL A 125 -0.36 -2.90 -23.80
N GLY A 126 0.79 -2.43 -24.27
CA GLY A 126 1.76 -1.73 -23.43
C GLY A 126 3.00 -2.57 -23.04
N ASP A 127 3.09 -3.83 -23.48
CA ASP A 127 4.26 -4.67 -23.25
C ASP A 127 5.50 -4.06 -23.90
N PRO A 128 6.59 -3.78 -23.18
CA PRO A 128 7.77 -3.14 -23.72
C PRO A 128 8.54 -4.10 -24.66
N VAL A 129 8.87 -3.63 -25.87
CA VAL A 129 9.52 -4.45 -26.91
C VAL A 129 10.88 -3.91 -27.35
N ALA A 130 11.06 -2.59 -27.30
CA ALA A 130 12.31 -1.91 -27.61
C ALA A 130 12.41 -0.61 -26.81
N PHE A 131 13.56 0.03 -26.83
CA PHE A 131 13.71 1.39 -26.34
C PHE A 131 14.74 2.17 -27.15
N VAL A 132 14.52 3.47 -27.18
CA VAL A 132 15.34 4.44 -27.90
C VAL A 132 15.98 5.39 -26.93
N VAL A 133 17.22 5.80 -27.17
CA VAL A 133 17.89 6.89 -26.46
C VAL A 133 18.41 7.92 -27.44
N ALA A 134 18.12 9.20 -27.18
CA ALA A 134 18.56 10.31 -28.02
C ALA A 134 19.04 11.48 -27.16
N GLU A 135 19.61 12.51 -27.84
CA GLU A 135 20.11 13.75 -27.19
C GLU A 135 19.00 14.54 -26.53
N THR A 136 17.79 14.52 -27.08
CA THR A 136 16.62 15.20 -26.53
C THR A 136 15.43 14.26 -26.46
N LEU A 137 14.45 14.57 -25.58
CA LEU A 137 13.22 13.79 -25.47
C LEU A 137 12.40 13.82 -26.76
N ALA A 138 12.37 14.94 -27.49
CA ALA A 138 11.68 15.03 -28.77
C ALA A 138 12.29 14.06 -29.81
N GLN A 139 13.61 14.07 -29.94
CA GLN A 139 14.31 13.14 -30.84
C GLN A 139 14.11 11.66 -30.45
N ALA A 140 14.04 11.38 -29.15
CA ALA A 140 13.77 10.02 -28.68
C ALA A 140 12.34 9.58 -29.02
N ARG A 141 11.35 10.48 -28.96
CA ARG A 141 9.96 10.22 -29.38
C ARG A 141 9.86 9.97 -30.88
N ASP A 142 10.41 10.88 -31.69
CA ASP A 142 10.42 10.73 -33.15
C ASP A 142 11.06 9.39 -33.57
N ALA A 143 12.16 9.03 -32.93
CA ALA A 143 12.83 7.77 -33.22
C ALA A 143 12.05 6.54 -32.69
N ALA A 144 11.34 6.66 -31.58
CA ALA A 144 10.49 5.57 -31.09
C ALA A 144 9.32 5.28 -32.04
N GLU A 145 8.75 6.32 -32.68
CA GLU A 145 7.72 6.18 -33.72
C GLU A 145 8.26 5.55 -35.02
N ALA A 146 9.56 5.68 -35.29
CA ALA A 146 10.23 5.09 -36.46
C ALA A 146 10.64 3.62 -36.26
N VAL A 147 10.40 3.05 -35.06
CA VAL A 147 10.61 1.60 -34.83
C VAL A 147 9.44 0.82 -35.42
N GLU A 148 9.75 -0.05 -36.37
CA GLU A 148 8.77 -0.90 -37.06
C GLU A 148 8.54 -2.20 -36.29
N LEU A 149 7.29 -2.47 -35.88
CA LEU A 149 6.90 -3.69 -35.18
C LEU A 149 6.05 -4.57 -36.10
N ASP A 150 6.55 -5.73 -36.46
CA ASP A 150 5.83 -6.78 -37.16
C ASP A 150 5.38 -7.84 -36.12
N ILE A 151 4.11 -7.77 -35.74
CA ILE A 151 3.50 -8.65 -34.74
C ILE A 151 2.36 -9.40 -35.38
N GLU A 152 2.48 -10.73 -35.43
CA GLU A 152 1.38 -11.61 -35.81
C GLU A 152 0.39 -11.73 -34.64
N PRO A 153 -0.85 -11.20 -34.76
CA PRO A 153 -1.80 -11.22 -33.68
C PRO A 153 -2.25 -12.64 -33.31
N LEU A 154 -2.38 -12.90 -32.03
CA LEU A 154 -2.94 -14.11 -31.46
C LEU A 154 -4.25 -13.79 -30.72
N PRO A 155 -5.15 -14.77 -30.55
CA PRO A 155 -6.32 -14.59 -29.69
C PRO A 155 -5.91 -14.15 -28.27
N ALA A 156 -6.64 -13.18 -27.71
CA ALA A 156 -6.43 -12.67 -26.38
C ALA A 156 -7.56 -13.09 -25.42
N VAL A 157 -7.28 -13.15 -24.14
CA VAL A 157 -8.28 -13.37 -23.07
C VAL A 157 -8.03 -12.41 -21.92
N THR A 158 -9.06 -11.67 -21.52
CA THR A 158 -8.99 -10.63 -20.48
C THR A 158 -9.69 -11.03 -19.18
N ASP A 159 -10.67 -11.91 -19.29
CA ASP A 159 -11.45 -12.42 -18.17
C ASP A 159 -10.74 -13.62 -17.50
N PRO A 160 -10.51 -13.59 -16.16
CA PRO A 160 -9.76 -14.67 -15.49
C PRO A 160 -10.52 -16.00 -15.43
N GLU A 161 -11.86 -15.98 -15.40
CA GLU A 161 -12.66 -17.19 -15.40
C GLU A 161 -12.61 -17.88 -16.78
N GLU A 162 -12.74 -17.09 -17.86
CA GLU A 162 -12.61 -17.60 -19.23
C GLU A 162 -11.18 -18.09 -19.52
N ALA A 163 -10.16 -17.38 -19.00
CA ALA A 163 -8.75 -17.74 -19.19
C ALA A 163 -8.39 -19.08 -18.51
N ALA A 164 -9.09 -19.44 -17.43
CA ALA A 164 -8.87 -20.70 -16.72
C ALA A 164 -9.55 -21.92 -17.34
N LYS A 165 -10.38 -21.72 -18.37
CA LYS A 165 -11.10 -22.84 -19.04
C LYS A 165 -10.17 -23.63 -19.97
N PRO A 166 -10.36 -24.95 -20.11
CA PRO A 166 -9.68 -25.72 -21.11
C PRO A 166 -9.92 -25.16 -22.53
N GLY A 167 -8.84 -24.99 -23.30
CA GLY A 167 -8.90 -24.46 -24.67
C GLY A 167 -8.88 -22.93 -24.78
N ALA A 168 -8.82 -22.20 -23.66
CA ALA A 168 -8.61 -20.76 -23.68
C ALA A 168 -7.24 -20.38 -24.32
N PRO A 169 -7.09 -19.16 -24.85
CA PRO A 169 -5.79 -18.67 -25.32
C PRO A 169 -4.71 -18.82 -24.23
N GLN A 170 -3.63 -19.52 -24.57
CA GLN A 170 -2.55 -19.86 -23.64
C GLN A 170 -1.45 -18.81 -23.67
N LEU A 171 -1.19 -18.13 -22.52
CA LEU A 171 -0.14 -17.13 -22.46
C LEU A 171 1.26 -17.73 -22.36
N TYR A 172 1.39 -18.84 -21.60
CA TYR A 172 2.65 -19.56 -21.36
C TYR A 172 2.46 -21.06 -21.46
N ASP A 173 3.25 -21.75 -22.24
CA ASP A 173 3.12 -23.20 -22.48
C ASP A 173 3.31 -24.04 -21.19
N HIS A 174 4.09 -23.53 -20.23
CA HIS A 174 4.38 -24.20 -18.97
C HIS A 174 3.42 -23.83 -17.82
N ILE A 175 2.40 -23.01 -18.06
CA ILE A 175 1.38 -22.65 -17.07
C ILE A 175 0.01 -23.12 -17.57
N PRO A 176 -0.40 -24.37 -17.28
CA PRO A 176 -1.62 -24.95 -17.83
C PRO A 176 -2.87 -24.13 -17.47
N ASN A 177 -3.74 -23.94 -18.45
CA ASN A 177 -4.99 -23.18 -18.31
C ASN A 177 -4.77 -21.77 -17.71
N ASN A 178 -3.59 -21.19 -17.93
CA ASN A 178 -3.20 -19.89 -17.38
C ASN A 178 -3.27 -19.79 -15.83
N VAL A 179 -3.44 -20.89 -15.11
CA VAL A 179 -3.53 -20.92 -13.63
C VAL A 179 -2.12 -20.98 -13.05
N ALA A 180 -1.67 -19.85 -12.52
CA ALA A 180 -0.34 -19.75 -11.90
C ALA A 180 -0.31 -20.26 -10.45
N LEU A 181 -1.46 -20.19 -9.77
CA LEU A 181 -1.64 -20.65 -8.39
C LEU A 181 -3.07 -21.11 -8.18
N ASP A 182 -3.27 -22.32 -7.66
CA ASP A 182 -4.54 -22.82 -7.12
C ASP A 182 -4.50 -22.69 -5.60
N TYR A 183 -4.79 -21.48 -5.10
CA TYR A 183 -4.70 -21.20 -3.67
C TYR A 183 -5.84 -21.84 -2.91
N HIS A 184 -5.49 -22.57 -1.86
CA HIS A 184 -6.42 -23.23 -0.96
C HIS A 184 -6.10 -22.91 0.51
N TYR A 185 -7.14 -22.70 1.31
CA TYR A 185 -7.04 -22.56 2.76
C TYR A 185 -8.29 -23.07 3.47
N GLY A 186 -8.10 -23.74 4.60
CA GLY A 186 -9.16 -24.24 5.47
C GLY A 186 -9.47 -25.73 5.28
N ASP A 187 -10.26 -26.28 6.20
CA ASP A 187 -10.74 -27.67 6.19
C ASP A 187 -12.11 -27.71 5.50
N MET A 188 -12.10 -27.95 4.18
CA MET A 188 -13.31 -27.92 3.36
C MET A 188 -14.34 -28.95 3.76
N ASP A 189 -13.94 -30.11 4.33
CA ASP A 189 -14.91 -31.12 4.79
C ASP A 189 -15.71 -30.60 5.98
N LYS A 190 -15.04 -29.95 6.95
CA LYS A 190 -15.72 -29.28 8.07
C LYS A 190 -16.55 -28.10 7.64
N VAL A 191 -16.04 -27.28 6.71
CA VAL A 191 -16.77 -26.15 6.14
C VAL A 191 -18.05 -26.65 5.46
N ASN A 192 -17.96 -27.63 4.57
CA ASN A 192 -19.11 -28.19 3.86
C ASN A 192 -20.12 -28.84 4.81
N ALA A 193 -19.67 -29.53 5.88
CA ALA A 193 -20.55 -30.08 6.90
C ALA A 193 -21.31 -28.98 7.65
N ALA A 194 -20.66 -27.85 7.97
CA ALA A 194 -21.32 -26.70 8.58
C ALA A 194 -22.36 -26.07 7.65
N PHE A 195 -22.06 -25.93 6.35
CA PHE A 195 -23.02 -25.47 5.36
C PHE A 195 -24.23 -26.40 5.21
N ALA A 196 -24.01 -27.74 5.23
CA ALA A 196 -25.09 -28.73 5.14
C ALA A 196 -26.03 -28.73 6.35
N SER A 197 -25.56 -28.29 7.53
CA SER A 197 -26.34 -28.21 8.76
C SER A 197 -26.86 -26.81 9.08
N ALA A 198 -26.52 -25.82 8.27
CA ALA A 198 -26.93 -24.43 8.51
C ALA A 198 -28.44 -24.24 8.35
N ALA A 199 -29.05 -23.40 9.19
CA ALA A 199 -30.44 -23.00 9.05
C ALA A 199 -30.63 -22.02 7.88
N HIS A 200 -29.59 -21.23 7.55
CA HIS A 200 -29.61 -20.30 6.44
C HIS A 200 -28.22 -20.22 5.78
N VAL A 201 -28.23 -20.11 4.44
CA VAL A 201 -27.03 -19.90 3.63
C VAL A 201 -27.24 -18.71 2.71
N THR A 202 -26.45 -17.70 2.88
CA THR A 202 -26.42 -16.54 1.99
C THR A 202 -25.29 -16.67 0.99
N LYS A 203 -25.55 -16.28 -0.26
CA LYS A 203 -24.60 -16.33 -1.38
C LYS A 203 -24.60 -15.02 -2.15
N VAL A 204 -23.41 -14.58 -2.56
CA VAL A 204 -23.24 -13.41 -3.42
C VAL A 204 -22.12 -13.65 -4.42
N ASP A 205 -22.42 -13.46 -5.69
CA ASP A 205 -21.43 -13.38 -6.75
C ASP A 205 -20.96 -11.92 -6.86
N ILE A 206 -19.68 -11.67 -6.89
CA ILE A 206 -19.10 -10.33 -6.81
C ILE A 206 -17.97 -10.19 -7.83
N GLU A 207 -18.07 -9.19 -8.69
CA GLU A 207 -16.95 -8.69 -9.46
C GLU A 207 -16.31 -7.50 -8.73
N ASN A 208 -15.07 -7.71 -8.29
CA ASN A 208 -14.25 -6.63 -7.72
C ASN A 208 -13.40 -6.03 -8.84
N THR A 209 -13.76 -4.81 -9.26
CA THR A 209 -13.24 -4.19 -10.48
C THR A 209 -11.73 -3.94 -10.43
N ARG A 210 -11.10 -3.99 -11.59
CA ARG A 210 -9.71 -3.57 -11.80
C ARG A 210 -9.61 -2.05 -11.73
N VAL A 211 -8.65 -1.54 -10.96
CA VAL A 211 -8.38 -0.12 -10.80
C VAL A 211 -6.91 0.22 -11.07
N ALA A 212 -6.66 1.40 -11.65
CA ALA A 212 -5.33 1.98 -11.77
C ALA A 212 -4.97 2.74 -10.50
N VAL A 213 -3.68 2.80 -10.17
CA VAL A 213 -3.21 3.45 -8.93
C VAL A 213 -3.20 4.98 -9.06
N VAL A 214 -2.89 5.50 -10.22
CA VAL A 214 -2.89 6.93 -10.61
C VAL A 214 -2.23 7.84 -9.56
N SER A 215 -0.98 7.53 -9.16
CA SER A 215 -0.20 8.47 -8.34
C SER A 215 0.06 9.77 -9.12
N MET A 216 0.08 10.93 -8.43
CA MET A 216 0.26 12.23 -9.09
C MET A 216 1.58 12.33 -9.84
N GLU A 217 2.67 11.83 -9.27
CA GLU A 217 3.95 11.66 -9.94
C GLU A 217 3.93 10.38 -10.78
N PRO A 218 4.04 10.45 -12.12
CA PRO A 218 4.28 9.26 -12.96
C PRO A 218 5.59 8.58 -12.58
N ARG A 219 5.84 7.37 -13.12
CA ARG A 219 7.15 6.74 -12.97
C ARG A 219 8.20 7.51 -13.76
N VAL A 220 9.40 7.57 -13.22
CA VAL A 220 10.55 8.27 -13.79
C VAL A 220 11.82 7.59 -13.30
N GLY A 221 12.90 7.68 -14.06
CA GLY A 221 14.20 7.18 -13.65
C GLY A 221 15.32 7.98 -14.31
N LEU A 222 16.39 8.22 -13.54
CA LEU A 222 17.64 8.80 -14.04
C LEU A 222 18.77 7.85 -13.66
N ALA A 223 19.35 7.20 -14.67
CA ALA A 223 20.41 6.21 -14.52
C ALA A 223 21.78 6.80 -14.85
N SER A 224 22.80 6.38 -14.14
CA SER A 224 24.20 6.62 -14.47
C SER A 224 25.07 5.40 -14.15
N TYR A 225 26.24 5.33 -14.79
CA TYR A 225 27.21 4.26 -14.57
C TYR A 225 28.63 4.82 -14.46
N ASP A 226 29.30 4.51 -13.37
CA ASP A 226 30.71 4.84 -13.17
C ASP A 226 31.59 3.68 -13.64
N LYS A 227 32.35 3.91 -14.72
CA LYS A 227 33.24 2.90 -15.31
C LYS A 227 34.41 2.51 -14.42
N LYS A 228 34.87 3.40 -13.52
CA LYS A 228 36.03 3.13 -12.66
C LYS A 228 35.66 2.15 -11.55
N THR A 229 34.52 2.37 -10.94
CA THR A 229 34.02 1.56 -9.83
C THR A 229 33.06 0.46 -10.31
N GLU A 230 32.69 0.44 -11.58
CA GLU A 230 31.71 -0.44 -12.21
C GLU A 230 30.35 -0.38 -11.50
N ARG A 231 29.95 0.84 -11.13
CA ARG A 231 28.80 1.04 -10.26
C ARG A 231 27.64 1.70 -11.00
N TYR A 232 26.46 1.11 -10.82
CA TYR A 232 25.21 1.66 -11.30
C TYR A 232 24.59 2.57 -10.23
N THR A 233 24.08 3.72 -10.62
CA THR A 233 23.25 4.59 -9.78
C THR A 233 21.92 4.83 -10.49
N LEU A 234 20.81 4.63 -9.76
CA LEU A 234 19.46 4.90 -10.23
C LEU A 234 18.77 5.85 -9.27
N GLN A 235 18.43 7.05 -9.75
CA GLN A 235 17.52 7.98 -9.09
C GLN A 235 16.10 7.64 -9.53
N VAL A 236 15.21 7.27 -8.59
CA VAL A 236 13.89 6.73 -8.90
C VAL A 236 12.91 6.91 -7.74
N PRO A 237 11.60 7.21 -7.96
CA PRO A 237 10.62 7.21 -6.90
C PRO A 237 10.27 5.77 -6.50
N THR A 238 10.52 5.40 -5.24
CA THR A 238 10.26 4.05 -4.70
C THR A 238 9.53 4.09 -3.36
N GLN A 239 9.23 2.91 -2.82
CA GLN A 239 8.72 2.72 -1.45
C GLN A 239 9.80 2.23 -0.46
N GLY A 240 11.05 2.04 -0.91
CA GLY A 240 12.17 1.65 -0.07
C GLY A 240 13.41 1.31 -0.90
N VAL A 241 14.56 1.83 -0.50
CA VAL A 241 15.78 1.74 -1.32
C VAL A 241 16.55 0.44 -1.13
N ALA A 242 16.59 -0.12 0.08
CA ALA A 242 17.38 -1.32 0.37
C ALA A 242 16.84 -2.56 -0.37
N GLY A 243 15.53 -2.83 -0.29
CA GLY A 243 14.88 -3.94 -0.98
C GLY A 243 14.94 -3.80 -2.52
N ASN A 244 14.71 -2.58 -3.02
CA ASN A 244 14.81 -2.31 -4.46
C ASN A 244 16.22 -2.47 -4.99
N ARG A 245 17.25 -2.05 -4.23
CA ARG A 245 18.66 -2.28 -4.54
C ARG A 245 18.96 -3.77 -4.68
N ALA A 246 18.56 -4.59 -3.71
CA ALA A 246 18.79 -6.03 -3.73
C ALA A 246 18.11 -6.70 -4.94
N ASN A 247 16.88 -6.34 -5.23
CA ASN A 247 16.15 -6.87 -6.39
C ASN A 247 16.78 -6.42 -7.71
N LEU A 248 17.21 -5.16 -7.83
CA LEU A 248 17.84 -4.65 -9.03
C LEU A 248 19.22 -5.28 -9.25
N ALA A 249 20.03 -5.44 -8.21
CA ALA A 249 21.31 -6.13 -8.24
C ALA A 249 21.15 -7.59 -8.72
N LYS A 250 20.11 -8.29 -8.25
CA LYS A 250 19.75 -9.64 -8.71
C LYS A 250 19.41 -9.66 -10.22
N ASN A 251 18.61 -8.70 -10.70
CA ASN A 251 18.27 -8.62 -12.12
C ASN A 251 19.49 -8.26 -12.99
N LEU A 252 20.36 -7.35 -12.51
CA LEU A 252 21.61 -6.99 -13.19
C LEU A 252 22.69 -8.08 -13.09
N LYS A 253 22.50 -9.08 -12.21
CA LYS A 253 23.49 -10.12 -11.85
C LYS A 253 24.82 -9.54 -11.36
N VAL A 254 24.74 -8.54 -10.51
CA VAL A 254 25.90 -7.91 -9.86
C VAL A 254 25.75 -7.93 -8.34
N PRO A 255 26.84 -7.80 -7.58
CA PRO A 255 26.77 -7.62 -6.12
C PRO A 255 26.02 -6.34 -5.73
N ASN A 256 25.41 -6.34 -4.53
CA ASN A 256 24.62 -5.20 -4.05
C ASN A 256 25.38 -3.88 -4.02
N GLU A 257 26.64 -3.91 -3.65
CA GLU A 257 27.54 -2.73 -3.57
C GLU A 257 27.80 -2.08 -4.95
N LYS A 258 27.54 -2.79 -6.03
CA LYS A 258 27.60 -2.25 -7.39
C LYS A 258 26.35 -1.48 -7.82
N VAL A 259 25.33 -1.41 -6.93
CA VAL A 259 24.09 -0.70 -7.20
C VAL A 259 23.83 0.33 -6.09
N ARG A 260 23.50 1.55 -6.48
CA ARG A 260 22.98 2.60 -5.61
C ARG A 260 21.61 3.05 -6.06
N ILE A 261 20.65 3.05 -5.16
CA ILE A 261 19.31 3.60 -5.37
C ILE A 261 19.20 4.93 -4.61
N LEU A 262 18.74 5.94 -5.29
CA LEU A 262 18.45 7.25 -4.72
C LEU A 262 16.96 7.56 -4.91
N THR A 263 16.33 8.03 -3.85
CA THR A 263 14.94 8.50 -3.87
C THR A 263 14.86 9.78 -3.04
N ALA A 264 14.29 10.81 -3.64
CA ALA A 264 14.00 12.07 -2.94
C ALA A 264 12.50 12.14 -2.56
N ASN A 265 11.84 13.29 -2.72
CA ASN A 265 10.39 13.34 -2.53
C ASN A 265 9.69 12.46 -3.57
N VAL A 266 8.60 11.83 -3.16
CA VAL A 266 7.80 10.95 -4.02
C VAL A 266 6.35 11.44 -4.05
N GLY A 267 5.82 11.65 -5.24
CA GLY A 267 4.47 12.15 -5.47
C GLY A 267 3.39 11.07 -5.47
N GLY A 268 3.37 10.25 -4.40
CA GLY A 268 2.44 9.13 -4.23
C GLY A 268 2.98 7.82 -4.80
N SER A 269 2.54 6.73 -4.20
CA SER A 269 2.88 5.37 -4.63
C SER A 269 1.71 4.39 -4.47
N PHE A 270 1.08 4.33 -3.32
CA PHE A 270 -0.09 3.50 -2.96
C PHE A 270 0.08 2.00 -3.25
N GLY A 271 1.32 1.53 -3.39
CA GLY A 271 1.68 0.15 -3.71
C GLY A 271 2.41 -0.02 -5.06
N MET A 272 2.11 0.79 -6.05
CA MET A 272 2.59 0.65 -7.43
C MET A 272 4.13 0.80 -7.55
N LYS A 273 4.74 1.76 -6.85
CA LYS A 273 6.19 2.00 -6.90
C LYS A 273 7.01 1.07 -5.97
N ASN A 274 6.41 -0.03 -5.50
CA ASN A 274 7.08 -1.01 -4.62
C ASN A 274 7.94 -2.03 -5.38
N ILE A 275 7.87 -2.08 -6.71
CA ILE A 275 8.57 -3.03 -7.55
C ILE A 275 9.54 -2.34 -8.50
N ASN A 276 10.53 -3.09 -9.00
CA ASN A 276 11.35 -2.65 -10.12
C ASN A 276 10.62 -2.90 -11.44
N TYR A 277 10.70 -1.93 -12.34
CA TYR A 277 10.07 -1.98 -13.65
C TYR A 277 11.09 -2.18 -14.78
N PRO A 278 10.68 -2.73 -15.93
CA PRO A 278 11.54 -2.95 -17.09
C PRO A 278 12.32 -1.72 -17.56
N GLU A 279 11.68 -0.57 -17.52
CA GLU A 279 12.24 0.71 -17.97
C GLU A 279 13.52 1.08 -17.19
N TYR A 280 13.59 0.73 -15.91
CA TYR A 280 14.80 0.97 -15.10
C TYR A 280 15.99 0.14 -15.60
N MET A 281 15.75 -1.10 -16.03
CA MET A 281 16.80 -1.95 -16.63
C MET A 281 17.27 -1.38 -17.97
N CYS A 282 16.33 -0.87 -18.78
CA CYS A 282 16.64 -0.25 -20.08
C CYS A 282 17.58 0.96 -19.93
N ILE A 283 17.23 1.90 -19.02
CA ILE A 283 18.07 3.10 -18.84
C ILE A 283 19.40 2.80 -18.16
N LEU A 284 19.48 1.80 -17.27
CA LEU A 284 20.76 1.35 -16.69
C LEU A 284 21.67 0.68 -17.73
N TYR A 285 21.10 -0.14 -18.61
CA TYR A 285 21.82 -0.71 -19.74
C TYR A 285 22.38 0.38 -20.66
N ALA A 286 21.53 1.34 -21.04
CA ALA A 286 21.94 2.43 -21.91
C ALA A 286 23.00 3.33 -21.25
N ALA A 287 22.85 3.65 -19.97
CA ALA A 287 23.84 4.47 -19.24
C ALA A 287 25.22 3.80 -19.22
N LYS A 288 25.28 2.49 -19.04
CA LYS A 288 26.52 1.73 -19.12
C LYS A 288 27.09 1.71 -20.52
N THR A 289 26.26 1.44 -21.52
CA THR A 289 26.68 1.28 -22.93
C THR A 289 27.16 2.60 -23.52
N LEU A 290 26.44 3.68 -23.27
CA LEU A 290 26.78 5.01 -23.81
C LEU A 290 27.85 5.73 -22.96
N GLY A 291 28.03 5.34 -21.69
CA GLY A 291 28.94 6.00 -20.78
C GLY A 291 28.49 7.41 -20.38
N ARG A 292 27.17 7.68 -20.39
CA ARG A 292 26.57 8.96 -20.01
C ARG A 292 25.22 8.73 -19.29
N PRO A 293 24.75 9.68 -18.48
CA PRO A 293 23.47 9.53 -17.81
C PRO A 293 22.29 9.41 -18.79
N VAL A 294 21.29 8.61 -18.43
CA VAL A 294 20.07 8.43 -19.22
C VAL A 294 18.85 8.64 -18.36
N LYS A 295 17.95 9.52 -18.78
CA LYS A 295 16.68 9.84 -18.12
C LYS A 295 15.52 9.27 -18.91
N TRP A 296 14.56 8.67 -18.22
CA TRP A 296 13.27 8.24 -18.73
C TRP A 296 12.16 8.81 -17.86
N LEU A 297 11.12 9.31 -18.49
CA LEU A 297 9.91 9.84 -17.83
C LEU A 297 8.69 9.20 -18.48
N ASP A 298 7.81 8.62 -17.69
CA ASP A 298 6.54 8.07 -18.18
C ASP A 298 5.49 9.18 -18.39
N GLU A 299 4.60 8.95 -19.33
CA GLU A 299 3.47 9.81 -19.59
C GLU A 299 2.21 9.25 -18.91
N ARG A 300 1.26 10.11 -18.55
CA ARG A 300 0.04 9.67 -17.86
C ARG A 300 -0.76 8.63 -18.64
N SER A 301 -0.92 8.80 -19.95
CA SER A 301 -1.60 7.83 -20.82
C SER A 301 -0.85 6.49 -20.88
N THR A 302 0.47 6.54 -20.98
CA THR A 302 1.32 5.34 -20.96
C THR A 302 1.29 4.66 -19.59
N ALA A 303 1.21 5.43 -18.50
CA ALA A 303 1.10 4.90 -17.14
C ALA A 303 -0.14 4.01 -16.95
N PHE A 304 -1.29 4.33 -17.58
CA PHE A 304 -2.47 3.44 -17.57
C PHE A 304 -2.22 2.09 -18.22
N LEU A 305 -1.28 1.99 -19.14
CA LEU A 305 -0.89 0.74 -19.82
C LEU A 305 0.21 -0.02 -19.08
N SER A 306 1.10 0.69 -18.38
CA SER A 306 2.38 0.13 -17.93
C SER A 306 2.55 0.04 -16.41
N ASP A 307 1.83 0.85 -15.63
CA ASP A 307 1.82 0.76 -14.17
C ASP A 307 1.05 -0.48 -13.73
N SER A 308 1.46 -1.10 -12.61
CA SER A 308 0.69 -2.20 -12.06
C SER A 308 -0.65 -1.71 -11.55
N HIS A 309 -1.70 -2.46 -11.89
CA HIS A 309 -3.07 -2.22 -11.45
C HIS A 309 -3.36 -2.91 -10.10
N GLY A 310 -4.53 -2.65 -9.52
CA GLY A 310 -5.01 -3.27 -8.29
C GLY A 310 -6.35 -3.98 -8.42
N ARG A 311 -6.72 -4.78 -7.42
CA ARG A 311 -8.00 -5.49 -7.27
C ARG A 311 -8.19 -6.63 -8.27
N ALA A 312 -9.22 -6.57 -9.13
CA ALA A 312 -9.51 -7.53 -10.21
C ALA A 312 -9.74 -8.97 -9.73
N GLN A 313 -10.82 -9.21 -9.03
CA GLN A 313 -11.27 -10.55 -8.60
C GLN A 313 -12.71 -10.81 -9.01
N LYS A 314 -13.04 -12.06 -9.35
CA LYS A 314 -14.40 -12.60 -9.45
C LYS A 314 -14.59 -13.65 -8.38
N ILE A 315 -15.48 -13.39 -7.43
CA ILE A 315 -15.63 -14.19 -6.22
C ILE A 315 -17.09 -14.61 -6.03
N HIS A 316 -17.29 -15.89 -5.82
CA HIS A 316 -18.47 -16.46 -5.21
C HIS A 316 -18.24 -16.55 -3.69
N ALA A 317 -19.00 -15.77 -2.92
CA ALA A 317 -18.90 -15.71 -1.48
C ALA A 317 -20.14 -16.31 -0.83
N GLU A 318 -19.95 -17.14 0.21
CA GLU A 318 -21.02 -17.78 0.94
C GLU A 318 -20.84 -17.64 2.46
N LEU A 319 -21.96 -17.50 3.18
CA LEU A 319 -22.02 -17.44 4.65
C LEU A 319 -23.11 -18.38 5.16
N ALA A 320 -22.73 -19.33 6.02
CA ALA A 320 -23.62 -20.26 6.70
C ALA A 320 -23.96 -19.76 8.10
N LEU A 321 -25.25 -19.72 8.46
CA LEU A 321 -25.76 -19.20 9.74
C LEU A 321 -26.70 -20.20 10.39
N ASP A 322 -26.77 -20.15 11.74
CA ASP A 322 -27.83 -20.80 12.48
C ASP A 322 -29.16 -20.01 12.42
N ALA A 323 -30.21 -20.54 13.03
CA ALA A 323 -31.53 -19.89 13.02
C ALA A 323 -31.55 -18.53 13.74
N GLU A 324 -30.65 -18.34 14.69
CA GLU A 324 -30.49 -17.11 15.46
C GLU A 324 -29.58 -16.09 14.73
N GLY A 325 -28.90 -16.50 13.63
CA GLY A 325 -27.98 -15.68 12.85
C GLY A 325 -26.55 -15.64 13.39
N HIS A 326 -26.11 -16.65 14.15
CA HIS A 326 -24.68 -16.80 14.43
C HIS A 326 -23.96 -17.41 13.23
N PHE A 327 -22.78 -16.92 12.92
CA PHE A 327 -21.96 -17.45 11.83
C PHE A 327 -21.42 -18.82 12.19
N LEU A 328 -21.60 -19.79 11.31
CA LEU A 328 -21.09 -21.14 11.42
C LEU A 328 -19.85 -21.34 10.56
N ALA A 329 -19.91 -20.92 9.33
CA ALA A 329 -18.82 -21.02 8.37
C ALA A 329 -18.95 -19.94 7.27
N ALA A 330 -17.80 -19.57 6.70
CA ALA A 330 -17.75 -18.68 5.53
C ALA A 330 -16.86 -19.29 4.43
N LYS A 331 -17.20 -19.04 3.15
CA LYS A 331 -16.47 -19.60 2.01
C LYS A 331 -16.27 -18.54 0.92
N LEU A 332 -15.07 -18.56 0.32
CA LEU A 332 -14.72 -17.83 -0.88
C LEU A 332 -14.25 -18.80 -1.96
N GLU A 333 -14.84 -18.71 -3.13
CA GLU A 333 -14.40 -19.45 -4.32
C GLU A 333 -14.29 -18.45 -5.49
N GLY A 334 -13.30 -18.62 -6.37
CA GLY A 334 -13.24 -17.80 -7.55
C GLY A 334 -11.87 -17.58 -8.16
N TYR A 335 -11.71 -16.40 -8.75
CA TYR A 335 -10.57 -16.08 -9.61
C TYR A 335 -9.96 -14.73 -9.25
N GLY A 336 -8.63 -14.69 -9.18
CA GLY A 336 -7.82 -13.47 -9.10
C GLY A 336 -7.07 -13.26 -10.41
N ASN A 337 -7.21 -12.09 -11.02
CA ASN A 337 -6.60 -11.77 -12.31
C ASN A 337 -5.20 -11.17 -12.12
N LEU A 338 -4.15 -11.87 -12.57
CA LEU A 338 -2.75 -11.41 -12.49
C LEU A 338 -2.35 -10.41 -13.59
N GLY A 339 -3.12 -10.33 -14.68
CA GLY A 339 -2.61 -9.76 -15.91
C GLY A 339 -1.58 -10.67 -16.59
N ALA A 340 -0.75 -10.11 -17.45
CA ALA A 340 0.13 -10.90 -18.32
C ALA A 340 1.38 -11.48 -17.63
N TYR A 341 1.77 -10.91 -16.49
CA TYR A 341 3.02 -11.28 -15.81
C TYR A 341 2.86 -11.34 -14.29
N ILE A 342 3.64 -12.22 -13.68
CA ILE A 342 3.75 -12.33 -12.22
C ILE A 342 4.96 -11.52 -11.76
N THR A 343 4.72 -10.46 -11.02
CA THR A 343 5.78 -9.60 -10.49
C THR A 343 5.52 -9.21 -9.04
N GLY A 344 6.58 -8.92 -8.30
CA GLY A 344 6.50 -8.40 -6.94
C GLY A 344 5.64 -9.25 -6.01
N VAL A 345 4.56 -8.68 -5.49
CA VAL A 345 3.68 -9.33 -4.50
C VAL A 345 2.28 -9.65 -5.05
N ALA A 346 2.06 -9.49 -6.36
CA ALA A 346 0.74 -9.57 -6.99
C ALA A 346 -0.13 -10.78 -6.61
N PRO A 347 0.38 -12.02 -6.55
CA PRO A 347 -0.43 -13.18 -6.14
C PRO A 347 -0.96 -13.09 -4.70
N GLY A 348 -0.23 -12.43 -3.80
CA GLY A 348 -0.60 -12.31 -2.39
C GLY A 348 -1.94 -11.60 -2.16
N PRO A 349 -2.15 -10.36 -2.66
CA PRO A 349 -3.43 -9.67 -2.60
C PRO A 349 -4.60 -10.46 -3.17
N LEU A 350 -4.38 -11.15 -4.29
CA LEU A 350 -5.41 -11.89 -5.01
C LEU A 350 -5.82 -13.21 -4.37
N SER A 351 -5.09 -13.69 -3.35
CA SER A 351 -5.34 -14.97 -2.71
C SER A 351 -5.14 -14.92 -1.18
N LEU A 352 -3.89 -15.01 -0.73
CA LEU A 352 -3.51 -15.14 0.68
C LEU A 352 -4.06 -14.00 1.55
N ASN A 353 -3.90 -12.74 1.13
CA ASN A 353 -4.32 -11.60 1.94
C ASN A 353 -5.83 -11.49 2.02
N THR A 354 -6.53 -11.68 0.89
CA THR A 354 -8.00 -11.74 0.84
C THR A 354 -8.52 -12.87 1.72
N GLY A 355 -7.98 -14.08 1.56
CA GLY A 355 -8.39 -15.22 2.37
C GLY A 355 -8.17 -15.00 3.86
N LYS A 356 -6.97 -14.59 4.28
CA LYS A 356 -6.64 -14.41 5.69
C LYS A 356 -7.37 -13.27 6.39
N ASN A 357 -7.91 -12.30 5.66
CA ASN A 357 -8.65 -11.18 6.22
C ASN A 357 -10.18 -11.35 6.13
N PHE A 358 -10.67 -12.42 5.51
CA PHE A 358 -12.09 -12.59 5.19
C PHE A 358 -12.99 -12.67 6.43
N SER A 359 -12.55 -13.27 7.54
CA SER A 359 -13.32 -13.25 8.78
C SER A 359 -13.48 -11.87 9.40
N SER A 360 -12.65 -10.89 9.00
CA SER A 360 -12.71 -9.52 9.50
C SER A 360 -12.75 -9.46 11.03
N VAL A 361 -13.61 -8.63 11.59
CA VAL A 361 -13.81 -8.45 13.05
C VAL A 361 -14.82 -9.45 13.64
N TYR A 362 -15.24 -10.44 12.85
CA TYR A 362 -16.31 -11.35 13.23
C TYR A 362 -15.79 -12.72 13.66
N ARG A 363 -16.48 -13.31 14.66
CA ARG A 363 -16.26 -14.68 15.09
C ARG A 363 -16.87 -15.64 14.07
N THR A 364 -16.05 -16.07 13.12
CA THR A 364 -16.41 -17.07 12.11
C THR A 364 -15.66 -18.36 12.42
N PRO A 365 -16.32 -19.40 12.94
CA PRO A 365 -15.64 -20.61 13.45
C PRO A 365 -14.88 -21.38 12.38
N LEU A 366 -15.42 -21.45 11.18
CA LEU A 366 -14.84 -22.18 10.05
C LEU A 366 -14.75 -21.29 8.82
N MET A 367 -13.68 -21.47 8.06
CA MET A 367 -13.47 -20.69 6.84
C MET A 367 -12.81 -21.56 5.78
N GLY A 368 -13.32 -21.47 4.56
CA GLY A 368 -12.77 -22.09 3.35
C GLY A 368 -12.48 -21.08 2.27
N VAL A 369 -11.31 -21.18 1.63
CA VAL A 369 -10.91 -20.29 0.54
C VAL A 369 -10.32 -21.10 -0.59
N ASP A 370 -10.88 -20.96 -1.78
CA ASP A 370 -10.45 -21.59 -3.02
C ASP A 370 -10.36 -20.54 -4.13
N ILE A 371 -9.18 -20.02 -4.39
CA ILE A 371 -8.97 -18.95 -5.38
C ILE A 371 -7.90 -19.38 -6.38
N LYS A 372 -8.29 -19.46 -7.65
CA LYS A 372 -7.35 -19.60 -8.76
C LYS A 372 -6.81 -18.25 -9.16
N VAL A 373 -5.51 -18.09 -9.14
CA VAL A 373 -4.80 -16.88 -9.54
C VAL A 373 -4.32 -17.06 -10.97
N VAL A 374 -4.91 -16.28 -11.89
CA VAL A 374 -4.95 -16.60 -13.33
C VAL A 374 -4.27 -15.48 -14.14
N LEU A 375 -3.52 -15.88 -15.15
CA LEU A 375 -2.92 -14.97 -16.14
C LEU A 375 -3.93 -14.60 -17.23
N THR A 376 -3.88 -13.34 -17.67
CA THR A 376 -4.71 -12.80 -18.75
C THR A 376 -3.91 -11.83 -19.61
N ASN A 377 -4.39 -11.53 -20.83
CA ASN A 377 -3.76 -10.56 -21.72
C ASN A 377 -4.09 -9.10 -21.34
N THR A 378 -3.87 -8.76 -20.07
CA THR A 378 -4.09 -7.42 -19.53
C THR A 378 -2.84 -6.91 -18.81
N THR A 379 -2.81 -5.63 -18.50
CA THR A 379 -1.74 -5.02 -17.70
C THR A 379 -1.52 -5.79 -16.40
N LEU A 380 -0.28 -5.87 -15.95
CA LEU A 380 0.09 -6.64 -14.76
C LEU A 380 -0.56 -6.08 -13.48
N MET A 381 -0.78 -6.97 -12.53
CA MET A 381 -1.29 -6.62 -11.20
C MET A 381 -0.15 -6.37 -10.22
N GLY A 382 -0.43 -5.56 -9.20
CA GLY A 382 0.46 -5.27 -8.09
C GLY A 382 -0.29 -5.01 -6.79
N ALA A 383 0.42 -4.50 -5.80
CA ALA A 383 -0.22 -4.00 -4.60
C ALA A 383 -0.95 -2.68 -4.90
N TYR A 384 -2.16 -2.55 -4.41
CA TYR A 384 -2.91 -1.31 -4.31
C TYR A 384 -3.46 -1.18 -2.89
N ARG A 385 -3.38 0.00 -2.30
CA ARG A 385 -3.70 0.35 -0.91
C ARG A 385 -4.71 -0.58 -0.24
N GLY A 386 -4.27 -1.35 0.78
CA GLY A 386 -5.01 -2.41 1.45
C GLY A 386 -4.74 -3.84 0.93
N ALA A 387 -4.40 -4.00 -0.36
CA ALA A 387 -3.81 -5.22 -0.94
C ALA A 387 -4.50 -6.54 -0.52
N GLY A 388 -5.80 -6.68 -0.79
CA GLY A 388 -6.62 -7.86 -0.46
C GLY A 388 -7.51 -7.68 0.77
N ARG A 389 -7.23 -6.72 1.67
CA ARG A 389 -8.04 -6.48 2.88
C ARG A 389 -9.32 -5.68 2.56
N PRO A 390 -9.30 -4.62 1.72
CA PRO A 390 -10.54 -3.99 1.26
C PRO A 390 -11.48 -4.96 0.56
N GLU A 391 -10.93 -5.86 -0.27
CA GLU A 391 -11.67 -6.90 -0.97
C GLU A 391 -12.33 -7.86 0.03
N ALA A 392 -11.57 -8.37 0.99
CA ALA A 392 -12.05 -9.30 2.00
C ALA A 392 -13.17 -8.71 2.86
N ASN A 393 -12.96 -7.49 3.38
CA ASN A 393 -14.00 -6.78 4.15
C ASN A 393 -15.25 -6.52 3.31
N TYR A 394 -15.07 -6.18 2.02
CA TYR A 394 -16.19 -5.99 1.11
C TYR A 394 -17.01 -7.27 0.96
N TYR A 395 -16.40 -8.42 0.74
CA TYR A 395 -17.12 -9.69 0.59
C TYR A 395 -17.88 -10.05 1.87
N MET A 396 -17.26 -9.96 3.03
CA MET A 396 -17.91 -10.26 4.31
C MET A 396 -19.08 -9.30 4.60
N GLU A 397 -18.90 -8.01 4.44
CA GLU A 397 -19.92 -7.00 4.73
C GLU A 397 -21.10 -7.07 3.76
N ARG A 398 -20.86 -7.50 2.49
CA ARG A 398 -21.94 -7.79 1.53
C ARG A 398 -22.76 -9.01 1.96
N LEU A 399 -22.09 -10.07 2.39
CA LEU A 399 -22.77 -11.27 2.89
C LEU A 399 -23.63 -10.95 4.14
N ILE A 400 -23.09 -10.15 5.07
CA ILE A 400 -23.81 -9.80 6.31
C ILE A 400 -25.09 -9.01 6.01
N ASP A 401 -25.01 -7.98 5.16
CA ASP A 401 -26.20 -7.19 4.80
C ASP A 401 -27.24 -8.04 4.07
N ARG A 402 -26.77 -8.88 3.13
CA ARG A 402 -27.64 -9.79 2.40
C ARG A 402 -28.30 -10.83 3.32
N ALA A 403 -27.54 -11.45 4.21
CA ALA A 403 -28.06 -12.42 5.20
C ALA A 403 -29.08 -11.77 6.13
N ALA A 404 -28.82 -10.56 6.59
CA ALA A 404 -29.75 -9.82 7.44
C ALA A 404 -31.11 -9.60 6.74
N ASP A 405 -31.08 -9.19 5.47
CA ASP A 405 -32.30 -8.99 4.67
C ASP A 405 -33.04 -10.30 4.42
N GLU A 406 -32.32 -11.39 4.10
CA GLU A 406 -32.90 -12.72 3.83
C GLU A 406 -33.53 -13.37 5.05
N MET A 407 -32.91 -13.18 6.24
CA MET A 407 -33.39 -13.73 7.51
C MET A 407 -34.39 -12.79 8.23
N GLY A 408 -34.62 -11.57 7.74
CA GLY A 408 -35.43 -10.58 8.44
C GLY A 408 -34.81 -10.08 9.76
N ILE A 409 -33.50 -10.18 9.92
CA ILE A 409 -32.77 -9.73 11.09
C ILE A 409 -32.23 -8.31 10.83
N ASN A 410 -32.35 -7.43 11.82
CA ASN A 410 -31.78 -6.10 11.69
C ASN A 410 -30.25 -6.16 11.47
N ARG A 411 -29.73 -5.45 10.46
CA ARG A 411 -28.33 -5.46 10.02
C ARG A 411 -27.35 -5.12 11.15
N LEU A 412 -27.71 -4.18 12.05
CA LEU A 412 -26.88 -3.83 13.20
C LEU A 412 -26.86 -4.96 14.25
N THR A 413 -28.01 -5.60 14.45
CA THR A 413 -28.17 -6.72 15.40
C THR A 413 -27.34 -7.93 14.93
N LEU A 414 -27.37 -8.27 13.64
CA LEU A 414 -26.61 -9.38 13.08
C LEU A 414 -25.10 -9.20 13.29
N ARG A 415 -24.58 -7.96 13.07
CA ARG A 415 -23.17 -7.64 13.35
C ARG A 415 -22.82 -7.77 14.82
N LYS A 416 -23.61 -7.14 15.72
CA LYS A 416 -23.38 -7.17 17.19
C LYS A 416 -23.36 -8.60 17.74
N ARG A 417 -24.15 -9.49 17.17
CA ARG A 417 -24.23 -10.91 17.57
C ARG A 417 -22.94 -11.65 17.26
N ASN A 418 -22.25 -11.28 16.20
CA ASN A 418 -21.11 -11.99 15.67
C ASN A 418 -19.75 -11.31 15.92
N PHE A 419 -19.68 -10.15 16.53
CA PHE A 419 -18.40 -9.53 16.88
C PHE A 419 -17.58 -10.42 17.83
N ILE A 420 -16.28 -10.48 17.62
CA ILE A 420 -15.31 -10.97 18.60
C ILE A 420 -15.36 -10.00 19.79
N LYS A 421 -15.55 -10.51 20.99
CA LYS A 421 -15.69 -9.70 22.21
C LYS A 421 -14.34 -9.43 22.85
N PRO A 422 -14.16 -8.29 23.58
CA PRO A 422 -12.89 -7.96 24.24
C PRO A 422 -12.37 -9.04 25.18
N ASN A 423 -13.25 -9.76 25.87
CA ASN A 423 -12.88 -10.85 26.78
C ASN A 423 -12.46 -12.16 26.06
N GLN A 424 -12.50 -12.19 24.73
CA GLN A 424 -12.03 -13.29 23.89
C GLN A 424 -10.64 -13.00 23.31
N ILE A 425 -10.12 -11.79 23.47
CA ILE A 425 -8.81 -11.37 22.99
C ILE A 425 -7.73 -11.71 24.04
N PRO A 426 -6.58 -12.30 23.66
CA PRO A 426 -6.14 -12.62 22.29
C PRO A 426 -7.02 -13.69 21.61
N PHE A 427 -7.42 -13.44 20.36
CA PHE A 427 -8.34 -14.31 19.62
C PHE A 427 -7.65 -15.01 18.44
N ALA A 428 -7.60 -16.33 18.48
CA ALA A 428 -7.14 -17.14 17.37
C ALA A 428 -8.25 -17.23 16.31
N ALA A 429 -8.11 -16.48 15.23
CA ALA A 429 -9.07 -16.45 14.14
C ALA A 429 -8.97 -17.71 13.27
N SER A 430 -10.09 -18.13 12.65
CA SER A 430 -10.13 -19.25 11.69
C SER A 430 -9.20 -19.04 10.48
N SER A 431 -8.79 -17.80 10.22
CA SER A 431 -7.78 -17.44 9.22
C SER A 431 -6.33 -17.77 9.61
N GLY A 432 -6.11 -18.33 10.81
CA GLY A 432 -4.78 -18.70 11.30
C GLY A 432 -3.95 -17.54 11.84
N VAL A 433 -4.52 -16.34 12.02
CA VAL A 433 -3.88 -15.19 12.69
C VAL A 433 -4.45 -15.00 14.09
N THR A 434 -3.67 -14.36 14.98
CA THR A 434 -4.12 -14.06 16.34
C THR A 434 -4.27 -12.55 16.50
N TYR A 435 -5.49 -12.10 16.82
CA TYR A 435 -5.75 -10.70 17.14
C TYR A 435 -5.32 -10.41 18.57
N ASP A 436 -4.43 -9.46 18.73
CA ASP A 436 -3.79 -9.13 20.00
C ASP A 436 -4.59 -8.14 20.85
N SER A 437 -5.38 -7.28 20.20
CA SER A 437 -6.11 -6.18 20.84
C SER A 437 -7.29 -5.70 20.00
N GLY A 438 -8.32 -5.13 20.64
CA GLY A 438 -9.47 -4.51 19.96
C GLY A 438 -10.75 -4.53 20.80
N ASP A 439 -11.65 -3.57 20.55
CA ASP A 439 -13.03 -3.55 21.02
C ASP A 439 -13.96 -3.15 19.88
N PHE A 440 -14.27 -4.12 19.07
CA PHE A 440 -15.02 -3.94 17.82
C PHE A 440 -16.44 -3.42 18.05
N GLN A 441 -17.07 -3.83 19.17
CA GLN A 441 -18.41 -3.38 19.51
C GLN A 441 -18.43 -1.92 20.00
N ALA A 442 -17.44 -1.47 20.75
CA ALA A 442 -17.34 -0.08 21.19
C ALA A 442 -17.06 0.85 19.99
N VAL A 443 -16.13 0.47 19.09
CA VAL A 443 -15.88 1.17 17.82
C VAL A 443 -17.18 1.31 17.01
N PHE A 444 -17.93 0.22 16.85
CA PHE A 444 -19.21 0.19 16.13
C PHE A 444 -20.26 1.10 16.77
N ASN A 445 -20.43 1.04 18.08
CA ASN A 445 -21.42 1.87 18.79
C ASN A 445 -21.09 3.35 18.67
N LYS A 446 -19.80 3.72 18.80
CA LYS A 446 -19.35 5.10 18.64
C LYS A 446 -19.55 5.61 17.21
N ALA A 447 -19.38 4.75 16.20
CA ALA A 447 -19.67 5.10 14.80
C ALA A 447 -21.16 5.41 14.59
N LEU A 448 -22.06 4.64 15.20
CA LEU A 448 -23.50 4.93 15.16
C LEU A 448 -23.85 6.26 15.83
N GLU A 449 -23.20 6.56 16.96
CA GLU A 449 -23.38 7.82 17.69
C GLU A 449 -22.94 9.02 16.85
N ILE A 450 -21.68 9.08 16.42
CA ILE A 450 -21.14 10.25 15.69
C ILE A 450 -21.77 10.45 14.31
N SER A 451 -22.34 9.39 13.72
CA SER A 451 -23.09 9.48 12.45
C SER A 451 -24.54 9.94 12.63
N ASP A 452 -25.01 10.09 13.87
CA ASP A 452 -26.41 10.39 14.15
C ASP A 452 -27.36 9.37 13.48
N HIS A 453 -26.99 8.08 13.59
CA HIS A 453 -27.70 6.98 12.92
C HIS A 453 -29.18 6.90 13.33
N GLU A 454 -29.51 7.18 14.58
CA GLU A 454 -30.87 7.11 15.12
C GLU A 454 -31.86 8.03 14.39
N ASN A 455 -31.41 9.18 13.89
CA ASN A 455 -32.19 10.13 13.14
C ASN A 455 -32.28 9.86 11.62
N PHE A 456 -31.72 8.76 11.15
CA PHE A 456 -31.70 8.40 9.70
C PHE A 456 -33.13 8.29 9.11
N ALA A 457 -34.08 7.67 9.84
CA ALA A 457 -35.45 7.50 9.33
C ALA A 457 -36.14 8.84 9.01
N LYS A 458 -35.87 9.89 9.79
CA LYS A 458 -36.36 11.25 9.52
C LYS A 458 -35.70 11.78 8.23
N ARG A 459 -34.39 11.68 8.11
CA ARG A 459 -33.66 12.14 6.90
C ARG A 459 -34.12 11.41 5.63
N LYS A 460 -34.32 10.08 5.71
CA LYS A 460 -34.87 9.28 4.59
C LYS A 460 -36.24 9.77 4.16
N LYS A 461 -37.12 10.09 5.12
CA LYS A 461 -38.46 10.65 4.83
C LYS A 461 -38.38 12.02 4.15
N ASP A 462 -37.45 12.86 4.56
CA ASP A 462 -37.27 14.20 3.98
C ASP A 462 -36.71 14.11 2.55
N SER A 463 -35.72 13.23 2.29
CA SER A 463 -35.22 12.96 0.93
C SER A 463 -36.33 12.43 0.01
N LYS A 464 -37.20 11.54 0.52
CA LYS A 464 -38.34 11.02 -0.26
C LYS A 464 -39.33 12.11 -0.67
N LYS A 465 -39.59 13.10 0.21
CA LYS A 465 -40.41 14.25 -0.16
C LYS A 465 -39.76 15.10 -1.26
N ALA A 466 -38.44 15.14 -1.32
CA ALA A 466 -37.66 15.81 -2.35
C ALA A 466 -37.49 14.96 -3.64
N GLY A 467 -38.14 13.80 -3.73
CA GLY A 467 -38.05 12.92 -4.89
C GLY A 467 -36.75 12.13 -4.99
N LYS A 468 -35.99 12.05 -3.91
CA LYS A 468 -34.70 11.31 -3.85
C LYS A 468 -34.83 10.01 -3.06
N LEU A 469 -34.08 9.02 -3.45
CA LEU A 469 -33.86 7.80 -2.65
C LEU A 469 -32.74 8.06 -1.65
N ARG A 470 -32.89 7.61 -0.40
CA ARG A 470 -31.83 7.73 0.59
C ARG A 470 -31.53 6.38 1.23
N GLY A 471 -30.25 6.05 1.31
CA GLY A 471 -29.77 4.83 1.94
C GLY A 471 -28.66 5.10 2.95
N ILE A 472 -28.50 4.17 3.90
CA ILE A 472 -27.44 4.17 4.89
C ILE A 472 -26.83 2.78 4.99
N ALA A 473 -25.52 2.72 5.19
CA ALA A 473 -24.88 1.49 5.59
C ALA A 473 -23.84 1.72 6.68
N VAL A 474 -23.64 0.66 7.44
CA VAL A 474 -22.62 0.56 8.48
C VAL A 474 -21.74 -0.62 8.14
N GLY A 475 -20.45 -0.36 7.93
CA GLY A 475 -19.46 -1.40 7.59
C GLY A 475 -18.32 -1.42 8.61
N SER A 476 -18.06 -2.59 9.18
CA SER A 476 -16.86 -2.80 10.01
C SER A 476 -15.73 -3.36 9.19
N TYR A 477 -14.49 -3.06 9.55
CA TYR A 477 -13.32 -3.59 8.85
C TYR A 477 -12.21 -3.98 9.80
N LEU A 478 -11.39 -4.89 9.33
CA LEU A 478 -10.09 -5.22 9.90
C LEU A 478 -9.01 -4.94 8.84
N GLU A 479 -7.90 -4.38 9.28
CA GLU A 479 -6.66 -4.23 8.51
C GLU A 479 -5.53 -4.94 9.25
N VAL A 480 -4.41 -5.18 8.59
CA VAL A 480 -3.28 -5.91 9.15
C VAL A 480 -1.98 -5.16 8.84
N THR A 481 -1.18 -4.85 9.86
CA THR A 481 0.19 -4.36 9.65
C THR A 481 1.09 -5.52 9.25
N ALA A 482 1.43 -5.65 7.98
CA ALA A 482 2.12 -6.83 7.46
C ALA A 482 2.98 -6.53 6.22
N PRO A 483 3.96 -7.41 5.88
CA PRO A 483 4.43 -8.53 6.70
C PRO A 483 5.35 -8.07 7.83
N PRO A 484 5.52 -8.86 8.90
CA PRO A 484 6.60 -8.68 9.86
C PRO A 484 7.96 -8.66 9.15
N SER A 485 8.81 -7.72 9.50
CA SER A 485 10.14 -7.58 8.88
C SER A 485 11.11 -6.85 9.81
N PRO A 486 12.42 -7.11 9.70
CA PRO A 486 13.45 -6.30 10.34
C PRO A 486 13.36 -4.85 9.85
N GLU A 487 13.72 -3.88 10.70
CA GLU A 487 13.71 -2.47 10.34
C GLU A 487 14.93 -1.74 10.93
N LEU A 488 15.49 -0.81 10.15
CA LEU A 488 16.63 0.01 10.55
C LEU A 488 16.17 1.15 11.47
N GLY A 489 16.88 1.32 12.58
CA GLY A 489 16.79 2.47 13.48
C GLY A 489 18.20 2.94 13.85
N LYS A 490 18.81 3.78 12.99
CA LYS A 490 20.15 4.33 13.24
C LYS A 490 20.02 5.77 13.71
N ILE A 491 20.78 6.12 14.75
CA ILE A 491 20.82 7.46 15.33
C ILE A 491 22.25 7.96 15.28
N VAL A 492 22.46 9.17 14.76
CA VAL A 492 23.76 9.83 14.67
C VAL A 492 23.65 11.25 15.21
N PHE A 493 24.52 11.59 16.14
CA PHE A 493 24.63 12.93 16.70
C PHE A 493 25.67 13.72 15.90
N GLU A 494 25.24 14.73 15.17
CA GLU A 494 26.11 15.51 14.30
C GLU A 494 26.81 16.65 15.05
N PRO A 495 28.02 17.08 14.61
CA PRO A 495 28.74 18.18 15.23
C PRO A 495 27.99 19.53 15.21
N ASP A 496 27.04 19.70 14.25
CA ASP A 496 26.22 20.92 14.14
C ASP A 496 25.06 20.96 15.16
N GLY A 497 24.97 19.97 16.03
CA GLY A 497 23.89 19.81 17.01
C GLY A 497 22.61 19.21 16.46
N SER A 498 22.59 18.78 15.20
CA SER A 498 21.47 17.99 14.67
C SER A 498 21.60 16.51 15.02
N VAL A 499 20.45 15.81 15.07
CA VAL A 499 20.39 14.36 15.31
C VAL A 499 19.79 13.71 14.06
N GLN A 500 20.58 12.94 13.34
CA GLN A 500 20.07 12.17 12.21
C GLN A 500 19.39 10.90 12.73
N LEU A 501 18.16 10.71 12.27
CA LEU A 501 17.40 9.48 12.42
C LEU A 501 17.31 8.80 11.07
N ILE A 502 17.90 7.63 10.92
CA ILE A 502 17.96 6.89 9.66
C ILE A 502 17.08 5.66 9.77
N THR A 503 16.11 5.50 8.85
CA THR A 503 15.18 4.36 8.81
C THR A 503 15.11 3.74 7.44
N GLY A 504 14.80 2.43 7.37
CA GLY A 504 14.62 1.69 6.13
C GLY A 504 13.27 1.89 5.46
N THR A 505 12.28 2.44 6.17
CA THR A 505 11.03 2.90 5.58
C THR A 505 11.27 4.15 4.74
N LEU A 506 10.39 4.42 3.78
CA LEU A 506 10.48 5.59 2.92
C LEU A 506 9.16 6.36 2.90
N ASP A 507 9.25 7.68 3.04
CA ASP A 507 8.14 8.61 2.89
C ASP A 507 7.82 8.83 1.40
N TYR A 508 6.56 8.68 1.03
CA TYR A 508 6.03 9.02 -0.28
C TYR A 508 4.75 9.89 -0.19
N GLY A 509 4.68 10.72 0.91
CA GLY A 509 3.62 11.67 1.22
C GLY A 509 2.94 11.45 2.58
N GLN A 510 3.35 10.43 3.36
CA GLN A 510 2.75 10.14 4.67
C GLN A 510 3.25 11.06 5.78
N GLY A 511 4.40 11.74 5.57
CA GLY A 511 4.97 12.67 6.54
C GLY A 511 5.73 11.99 7.67
N HIS A 512 6.63 11.05 7.36
CA HIS A 512 7.38 10.27 8.33
C HIS A 512 8.28 11.11 9.25
N ALA A 513 8.85 12.21 8.77
CA ALA A 513 9.80 13.01 9.55
C ALA A 513 9.18 13.53 10.85
N THR A 514 7.90 13.85 10.86
CA THR A 514 7.22 14.38 12.03
C THR A 514 6.96 13.33 13.11
N PRO A 515 6.19 12.24 12.87
CA PRO A 515 5.89 11.25 13.90
C PRO A 515 7.14 10.52 14.38
N PHE A 516 8.12 10.27 13.52
CA PHE A 516 9.36 9.62 13.95
C PHE A 516 10.20 10.55 14.85
N ALA A 517 10.24 11.87 14.55
CA ALA A 517 10.85 12.85 15.43
C ALA A 517 10.09 12.98 16.77
N GLN A 518 8.76 12.90 16.78
CA GLN A 518 7.96 12.88 18.02
C GLN A 518 8.34 11.67 18.88
N VAL A 519 8.46 10.48 18.29
CA VAL A 519 8.87 9.26 19.00
C VAL A 519 10.30 9.42 19.55
N LEU A 520 11.27 9.84 18.73
CA LEU A 520 12.67 9.95 19.17
C LEU A 520 12.83 11.02 20.24
N SER A 521 12.21 12.19 20.08
CA SER A 521 12.22 13.26 21.09
C SER A 521 11.62 12.79 22.43
N ALA A 522 10.52 12.04 22.39
CA ALA A 522 9.92 11.48 23.59
C ALA A 522 10.81 10.43 24.29
N GLN A 523 11.62 9.67 23.54
CA GLN A 523 12.53 8.66 24.11
C GLN A 523 13.81 9.27 24.67
N LEU A 524 14.41 10.25 24.00
CA LEU A 524 15.74 10.76 24.30
C LEU A 524 15.75 12.18 24.88
N GLY A 525 14.60 12.90 24.89
CA GLY A 525 14.58 14.31 25.30
C GLY A 525 15.31 15.26 24.35
N VAL A 526 15.81 14.79 23.21
CA VAL A 526 16.46 15.64 22.21
C VAL A 526 15.44 16.62 21.60
N PRO A 527 15.85 17.87 21.27
CA PRO A 527 14.92 18.84 20.72
C PRO A 527 14.29 18.34 19.41
N PHE A 528 12.97 18.42 19.29
CA PHE A 528 12.22 17.95 18.11
C PHE A 528 12.75 18.57 16.81
N GLU A 529 13.09 19.87 16.84
CA GLU A 529 13.54 20.60 15.65
C GLU A 529 14.94 20.15 15.19
N SER A 530 15.79 19.64 16.10
CA SER A 530 17.15 19.17 15.77
C SER A 530 17.13 17.81 15.04
N ILE A 531 16.02 17.06 15.09
CA ILE A 531 15.92 15.73 14.49
C ILE A 531 15.72 15.85 12.99
N LYS A 532 16.60 15.23 12.21
CA LYS A 532 16.56 15.14 10.74
C LYS A 532 16.35 13.69 10.32
N LEU A 533 15.24 13.39 9.67
CA LEU A 533 15.00 12.04 9.10
C LEU A 533 15.82 11.87 7.83
N VAL A 534 16.57 10.79 7.73
CA VAL A 534 17.36 10.37 6.56
C VAL A 534 16.79 9.07 6.01
N GLN A 535 16.36 9.12 4.76
CA GLN A 535 15.81 8.00 3.99
C GLN A 535 16.25 8.16 2.54
N GLY A 536 16.03 7.16 1.71
CA GLY A 536 16.12 7.32 0.27
C GLY A 536 17.51 7.23 -0.37
N ASP A 537 18.56 6.87 0.38
CA ASP A 537 19.88 6.54 -0.18
C ASP A 537 20.32 5.15 0.29
N SER A 538 20.45 4.22 -0.62
CA SER A 538 20.82 2.83 -0.30
C SER A 538 22.24 2.63 0.19
N ASP A 539 23.09 3.66 0.12
CA ASP A 539 24.43 3.61 0.73
C ASP A 539 24.38 3.94 2.22
N ILE A 540 23.39 4.72 2.63
CA ILE A 540 23.15 5.11 4.03
C ILE A 540 22.16 4.14 4.67
N VAL A 541 21.07 3.84 3.96
CA VAL A 541 20.00 2.93 4.38
C VAL A 541 20.33 1.51 3.92
N HIS A 542 21.10 0.78 4.73
CA HIS A 542 21.63 -0.54 4.36
C HIS A 542 20.65 -1.70 4.57
N SER A 543 19.58 -1.50 5.35
CA SER A 543 18.56 -2.52 5.67
C SER A 543 17.16 -1.93 5.76
N GLY A 544 16.15 -2.80 5.91
CA GLY A 544 14.75 -2.44 5.95
C GLY A 544 13.99 -2.79 4.67
N ASN A 545 12.70 -3.02 4.81
CA ASN A 545 11.84 -3.49 3.71
C ASN A 545 10.96 -2.38 3.09
N GLY A 546 11.29 -1.13 3.37
CA GLY A 546 10.53 0.00 2.87
C GLY A 546 9.14 0.13 3.49
N THR A 547 8.33 1.02 2.93
CA THR A 547 6.97 1.32 3.39
C THR A 547 5.93 0.56 2.58
N GLY A 548 5.04 -0.16 3.27
CA GLY A 548 3.91 -0.90 2.71
C GLY A 548 3.21 -1.71 3.79
N GLY A 549 1.95 -2.12 3.58
CA GLY A 549 1.18 -2.91 4.54
C GLY A 549 0.97 -2.23 5.88
N SER A 550 0.81 -0.92 5.89
CA SER A 550 0.51 -0.07 7.06
C SER A 550 1.50 -0.19 8.24
N ARG A 551 2.74 -0.68 7.99
CA ARG A 551 3.68 -1.06 9.07
C ARG A 551 4.69 0.01 9.47
N SER A 552 4.79 1.17 8.78
CA SER A 552 5.88 2.12 9.03
C SER A 552 6.00 2.55 10.48
N ILE A 553 4.89 2.90 11.13
CA ILE A 553 4.95 3.34 12.53
C ILE A 553 5.23 2.17 13.50
N THR A 554 4.77 0.97 13.22
CA THR A 554 5.02 -0.18 14.08
C THR A 554 6.46 -0.68 13.95
N ALA A 555 6.96 -0.83 12.73
CA ALA A 555 8.31 -1.32 12.47
C ALA A 555 9.39 -0.27 12.78
N SER A 556 9.32 0.94 12.16
CA SER A 556 10.29 2.00 12.46
C SER A 556 10.18 2.51 13.90
N GLY A 557 8.96 2.57 14.46
CA GLY A 557 8.77 2.96 15.84
C GLY A 557 9.47 2.01 16.83
N GLN A 558 9.36 0.69 16.59
CA GLN A 558 10.12 -0.29 17.38
C GLN A 558 11.64 -0.10 17.21
N ALA A 559 12.12 0.08 15.98
CA ALA A 559 13.53 0.27 15.69
C ALA A 559 14.08 1.54 16.37
N ILE A 560 13.30 2.65 16.33
CA ILE A 560 13.64 3.92 17.00
C ILE A 560 13.73 3.72 18.53
N VAL A 561 12.72 3.06 19.13
CA VAL A 561 12.73 2.79 20.57
C VAL A 561 13.89 1.87 20.97
N GLY A 562 14.19 0.85 20.15
CA GLY A 562 15.36 -0.02 20.37
C GLY A 562 16.68 0.73 20.29
N ALA A 563 16.86 1.55 19.26
CA ALA A 563 18.04 2.38 19.09
C ALA A 563 18.19 3.40 20.24
N ALA A 564 17.10 4.04 20.66
CA ALA A 564 17.12 5.00 21.76
C ALA A 564 17.57 4.36 23.08
N LYS A 565 17.17 3.13 23.39
CA LYS A 565 17.65 2.39 24.56
C LYS A 565 19.16 2.19 24.51
N LEU A 566 19.70 1.81 23.34
CA LEU A 566 21.15 1.65 23.18
C LEU A 566 21.90 2.98 23.30
N VAL A 567 21.32 4.10 22.82
CA VAL A 567 21.86 5.45 23.05
C VAL A 567 21.93 5.75 24.55
N ILE A 568 20.85 5.46 25.30
CA ILE A 568 20.81 5.69 26.75
C ILE A 568 21.88 4.84 27.49
N GLU A 569 21.98 3.55 27.15
CA GLU A 569 23.01 2.66 27.74
C GLU A 569 24.44 3.16 27.45
N LYS A 570 24.71 3.56 26.22
CA LYS A 570 25.96 4.16 25.79
C LYS A 570 26.25 5.48 26.52
N GLY A 571 25.22 6.32 26.63
CA GLY A 571 25.24 7.61 27.30
C GLY A 571 25.51 7.48 28.81
N LYS A 572 24.93 6.49 29.49
CA LYS A 572 25.22 6.25 30.91
C LYS A 572 26.69 5.97 31.14
N ARG A 573 27.33 5.14 30.32
CA ARG A 573 28.79 4.87 30.42
C ARG A 573 29.64 6.11 30.16
N ALA A 574 29.29 6.90 29.17
CA ALA A 574 29.99 8.15 28.84
C ALA A 574 29.81 9.21 29.93
N ALA A 575 28.57 9.39 30.43
CA ALA A 575 28.23 10.32 31.48
C ALA A 575 28.90 9.94 32.82
N ALA A 576 28.96 8.65 33.17
CA ALA A 576 29.67 8.18 34.37
C ALA A 576 31.12 8.64 34.37
N HIS A 577 31.82 8.50 33.25
CA HIS A 577 33.18 9.00 33.11
C HIS A 577 33.25 10.54 33.23
N MET A 578 32.37 11.27 32.53
CA MET A 578 32.38 12.75 32.53
C MET A 578 32.00 13.36 33.90
N LEU A 579 31.16 12.64 34.65
CA LEU A 579 30.70 13.07 35.98
C LEU A 579 31.49 12.45 37.12
N GLU A 580 32.52 11.64 36.82
CA GLU A 580 33.34 10.92 37.82
C GLU A 580 32.46 10.09 38.78
N ALA A 581 31.57 9.26 38.26
CA ALA A 581 30.63 8.44 39.00
C ALA A 581 30.59 7.00 38.49
N SER A 582 29.94 6.10 39.22
CA SER A 582 29.66 4.73 38.73
C SER A 582 28.57 4.73 37.69
N GLU A 583 28.66 3.90 36.66
CA GLU A 583 27.61 3.72 35.67
C GLU A 583 26.26 3.34 36.30
N ALA A 584 26.29 2.54 37.37
CA ALA A 584 25.10 2.10 38.07
C ALA A 584 24.36 3.26 38.80
N ASP A 585 25.08 4.35 39.08
CA ASP A 585 24.52 5.53 39.75
C ASP A 585 24.00 6.57 38.76
N ILE A 586 24.12 6.33 37.42
CA ILE A 586 23.61 7.25 36.42
C ILE A 586 22.17 6.90 36.06
N GLU A 587 21.27 7.82 36.34
CA GLU A 587 19.88 7.80 35.90
C GLU A 587 19.72 8.62 34.59
N PHE A 588 18.73 8.28 33.78
CA PHE A 588 18.41 9.04 32.58
C PHE A 588 16.94 9.41 32.57
N GLU A 589 16.66 10.71 32.50
CA GLU A 589 15.29 11.22 32.38
C GLU A 589 15.29 12.54 31.57
N GLY A 590 14.34 12.67 30.62
CA GLY A 590 14.07 13.91 29.90
C GLY A 590 15.29 14.50 29.16
N GLY A 591 16.21 13.67 28.69
CA GLY A 591 17.43 14.10 28.00
C GLY A 591 18.64 14.35 28.89
N ASN A 592 18.52 14.10 30.19
CA ASN A 592 19.59 14.35 31.16
C ASN A 592 20.12 13.05 31.77
N PHE A 593 21.42 12.91 31.81
CA PHE A 593 22.12 11.90 32.62
C PHE A 593 22.50 12.50 33.97
N THR A 594 21.95 11.97 35.06
CA THR A 594 22.06 12.54 36.40
C THR A 594 22.65 11.50 37.37
N ILE A 595 23.55 11.89 38.23
CA ILE A 595 24.02 11.02 39.34
C ILE A 595 22.89 10.92 40.37
N ALA A 596 22.39 9.69 40.61
CA ALA A 596 21.31 9.41 41.52
C ALA A 596 21.45 10.13 42.88
N GLY A 597 20.39 10.79 43.34
CA GLY A 597 20.40 11.52 44.61
C GLY A 597 21.18 12.84 44.63
N THR A 598 21.65 13.34 43.49
CA THR A 598 22.38 14.63 43.38
C THR A 598 21.78 15.53 42.31
N ASP A 599 22.28 16.78 42.25
CA ASP A 599 21.99 17.74 41.17
C ASP A 599 23.05 17.74 40.03
N ARG A 600 24.03 16.82 40.10
CA ARG A 600 25.05 16.69 39.07
C ARG A 600 24.49 15.95 37.85
N SER A 601 24.38 16.64 36.75
CA SER A 601 23.85 16.08 35.49
C SER A 601 24.59 16.62 34.29
N ILE A 602 24.43 15.91 33.17
CA ILE A 602 24.85 16.35 31.83
C ILE A 602 23.73 16.10 30.84
N ASP A 603 23.41 17.13 30.05
CA ASP A 603 22.43 17.02 28.98
C ASP A 603 22.97 16.14 27.82
N ILE A 604 22.10 15.37 27.16
CA ILE A 604 22.49 14.44 26.10
C ILE A 604 23.15 15.12 24.90
N MET A 605 22.74 16.33 24.54
CA MET A 605 23.32 17.07 23.41
C MET A 605 24.71 17.62 23.80
N GLU A 606 24.86 18.07 25.03
CA GLU A 606 26.17 18.48 25.57
C GLU A 606 27.11 17.29 25.70
N LEU A 607 26.62 16.12 26.16
CA LEU A 607 27.40 14.90 26.24
C LEU A 607 27.88 14.47 24.84
N ALA A 608 26.99 14.45 23.85
CA ALA A 608 27.32 14.11 22.48
C ALA A 608 28.41 15.05 21.92
N LYS A 609 28.26 16.36 22.14
CA LYS A 609 29.24 17.37 21.71
C LYS A 609 30.60 17.12 22.35
N ARG A 610 30.67 16.89 23.65
CA ARG A 610 31.95 16.62 24.35
C ARG A 610 32.65 15.36 23.86
N LEU A 611 31.87 14.33 23.52
CA LEU A 611 32.44 13.11 22.94
C LEU A 611 33.03 13.36 21.54
N HIS A 612 32.40 14.22 20.74
CA HIS A 612 32.96 14.62 19.45
C HIS A 612 34.25 15.44 19.55
N ASP A 613 34.30 16.37 20.49
CA ASP A 613 35.39 17.32 20.64
C ASP A 613 36.60 16.74 21.39
N GLY A 614 36.39 15.65 22.15
CA GLY A 614 37.37 15.08 23.08
C GLY A 614 37.97 13.73 22.63
N LYS A 615 39.06 13.33 23.27
CA LYS A 615 39.57 11.96 23.23
C LYS A 615 39.08 11.23 24.47
N THR A 616 38.33 10.18 24.29
CA THR A 616 37.86 9.32 25.38
C THR A 616 38.89 8.26 25.70
N PRO A 617 39.05 7.87 26.97
CA PRO A 617 39.90 6.74 27.39
C PRO A 617 39.37 5.43 26.82
N GLU A 618 40.25 4.42 26.77
CA GLU A 618 39.82 3.07 26.36
C GLU A 618 38.68 2.56 27.26
N GLY A 619 37.64 2.02 26.63
CA GLY A 619 36.40 1.51 27.27
C GLY A 619 35.32 2.55 27.50
N VAL A 620 35.56 3.83 27.26
CA VAL A 620 34.53 4.87 27.26
C VAL A 620 34.05 5.11 25.82
N PRO A 621 32.75 5.16 25.57
CA PRO A 621 32.24 5.45 24.22
C PRO A 621 32.79 6.77 23.67
N ASP A 622 33.19 6.78 22.43
CA ASP A 622 33.66 7.95 21.67
C ASP A 622 32.55 8.75 20.96
N SER A 623 31.34 8.19 20.91
CA SER A 623 30.16 8.84 20.38
C SER A 623 28.91 8.25 21.01
N LEU A 624 27.76 8.89 20.86
CA LEU A 624 26.42 8.33 21.18
C LEU A 624 25.76 7.62 19.99
N ASP A 625 26.43 7.59 18.87
CA ASP A 625 25.89 7.00 17.64
C ASP A 625 25.57 5.51 17.80
N VAL A 626 24.43 5.11 17.24
CA VAL A 626 23.94 3.72 17.30
C VAL A 626 23.45 3.31 15.90
N ASP A 627 23.89 2.14 15.46
CA ASP A 627 23.36 1.44 14.28
C ASP A 627 22.61 0.19 14.76
N HIS A 628 21.28 0.21 14.66
CA HIS A 628 20.40 -0.83 15.19
C HIS A 628 19.43 -1.32 14.12
N THR A 629 19.33 -2.62 13.98
CA THR A 629 18.27 -3.25 13.18
C THR A 629 17.38 -4.07 14.11
N SER A 630 16.10 -3.71 14.18
CA SER A 630 15.15 -4.41 15.03
C SER A 630 14.76 -5.77 14.45
N GLU A 631 14.45 -6.72 15.32
CA GLU A 631 13.84 -7.98 14.92
C GLU A 631 12.41 -7.77 14.38
N PRO A 632 11.90 -8.69 13.54
CA PRO A 632 10.52 -8.66 13.10
C PRO A 632 9.56 -8.75 14.28
N ILE A 633 8.52 -7.92 14.26
CA ILE A 633 7.43 -7.97 15.25
C ILE A 633 6.18 -8.60 14.66
N ALA A 634 5.34 -9.19 15.52
CA ALA A 634 4.04 -9.68 15.11
C ALA A 634 3.16 -8.55 14.57
N SER A 635 2.24 -8.88 13.68
CA SER A 635 1.31 -7.93 13.12
C SER A 635 0.41 -7.32 14.21
N ALA A 636 0.06 -6.05 14.05
CA ALA A 636 -1.04 -5.41 14.76
C ALA A 636 -2.26 -5.32 13.84
N PHE A 637 -3.45 -5.15 14.43
CA PHE A 637 -4.72 -5.22 13.71
C PHE A 637 -5.50 -3.91 13.84
N PRO A 638 -5.18 -2.87 13.04
CA PRO A 638 -6.02 -1.69 12.95
C PRO A 638 -7.41 -2.09 12.47
N ASN A 639 -8.43 -1.47 13.05
CA ASN A 639 -9.82 -1.78 12.77
C ASN A 639 -10.70 -0.54 12.88
N GLY A 640 -11.94 -0.63 12.43
CA GLY A 640 -12.84 0.48 12.50
C GLY A 640 -14.25 0.15 12.04
N CYS A 641 -15.09 1.18 12.08
CA CYS A 641 -16.44 1.15 11.58
C CYS A 641 -16.75 2.44 10.84
N HIS A 642 -17.21 2.32 9.62
CA HIS A 642 -17.61 3.43 8.75
C HIS A 642 -19.14 3.45 8.59
N VAL A 643 -19.69 4.65 8.46
CA VAL A 643 -21.11 4.87 8.16
C VAL A 643 -21.22 5.85 7.01
N ALA A 644 -21.87 5.43 5.93
CA ALA A 644 -22.15 6.27 4.79
C ALA A 644 -23.65 6.45 4.57
N GLU A 645 -24.08 7.69 4.28
CA GLU A 645 -25.40 7.97 3.78
C GLU A 645 -25.31 8.52 2.34
N VAL A 646 -26.12 7.98 1.48
CA VAL A 646 -26.21 8.39 0.08
C VAL A 646 -27.62 8.88 -0.28
N GLU A 647 -27.68 9.82 -1.19
CA GLU A 647 -28.89 10.17 -1.92
C GLU A 647 -28.72 9.78 -3.40
N ILE A 648 -29.79 9.24 -4.00
CA ILE A 648 -29.83 8.86 -5.40
C ILE A 648 -30.97 9.61 -6.07
N ASP A 649 -30.67 10.20 -7.20
CA ASP A 649 -31.66 10.71 -8.12
C ASP A 649 -32.19 9.55 -8.98
N PRO A 650 -33.47 9.13 -8.82
CA PRO A 650 -33.98 7.96 -9.53
C PRO A 650 -34.19 8.20 -11.03
N GLU A 651 -34.16 9.44 -11.52
CA GLU A 651 -34.30 9.78 -12.93
C GLU A 651 -32.98 9.72 -13.68
N THR A 652 -31.87 10.02 -12.98
CA THR A 652 -30.53 10.07 -13.59
C THR A 652 -29.60 8.97 -13.11
N GLY A 653 -29.94 8.30 -11.99
CA GLY A 653 -29.05 7.34 -11.33
C GLY A 653 -27.86 7.96 -10.60
N VAL A 654 -27.76 9.29 -10.53
CA VAL A 654 -26.65 9.99 -9.85
C VAL A 654 -26.68 9.66 -8.37
N VAL A 655 -25.55 9.14 -7.87
CA VAL A 655 -25.31 8.83 -6.45
C VAL A 655 -24.50 9.97 -5.83
N GLN A 656 -25.01 10.55 -4.76
CA GLN A 656 -24.32 11.56 -3.97
C GLN A 656 -24.08 11.04 -2.55
N ILE A 657 -22.84 11.05 -2.07
CA ILE A 657 -22.55 10.77 -0.66
C ILE A 657 -22.87 12.04 0.13
N VAL A 658 -23.92 12.00 0.95
CA VAL A 658 -24.39 13.18 1.69
C VAL A 658 -23.84 13.26 3.11
N ARG A 659 -23.43 12.13 3.67
CA ARG A 659 -22.75 12.05 4.98
C ARG A 659 -21.77 10.88 4.99
N TYR A 660 -20.63 11.08 5.65
CA TYR A 660 -19.67 10.03 5.89
C TYR A 660 -19.08 10.17 7.30
N SER A 661 -19.11 9.10 8.06
CA SER A 661 -18.54 9.05 9.41
C SER A 661 -17.65 7.81 9.55
N ALA A 662 -16.55 7.94 10.31
CA ALA A 662 -15.65 6.82 10.55
C ALA A 662 -15.10 6.87 11.97
N VAL A 663 -15.14 5.75 12.68
CA VAL A 663 -14.46 5.56 13.97
C VAL A 663 -13.44 4.46 13.80
N ASN A 664 -12.21 4.71 14.28
CA ASN A 664 -11.09 3.81 14.07
C ASN A 664 -10.35 3.50 15.35
N ASP A 665 -9.74 2.33 15.40
CA ASP A 665 -8.79 1.91 16.41
C ASP A 665 -7.40 1.77 15.77
N PHE A 666 -6.56 2.77 16.02
CA PHE A 666 -5.15 2.77 15.60
C PHE A 666 -4.20 2.59 16.80
N GLY A 667 -4.71 2.05 17.92
CA GLY A 667 -3.94 1.94 19.15
C GLY A 667 -3.46 3.31 19.62
N THR A 668 -2.21 3.38 20.07
CA THR A 668 -1.60 4.66 20.43
C THR A 668 -1.35 5.51 19.17
N VAL A 669 -2.06 6.61 19.07
CA VAL A 669 -1.91 7.58 17.97
C VAL A 669 -0.73 8.50 18.24
N ILE A 670 0.27 8.49 17.35
CA ILE A 670 1.47 9.34 17.48
C ILE A 670 1.17 10.78 17.06
N ASN A 671 0.50 10.96 15.92
CA ASN A 671 0.13 12.28 15.43
C ASN A 671 -1.28 12.24 14.81
N PRO A 672 -2.30 12.77 15.49
CA PRO A 672 -3.68 12.70 15.04
C PRO A 672 -3.94 13.48 13.74
N LEU A 673 -3.20 14.56 13.47
CA LEU A 673 -3.33 15.33 12.23
C LEU A 673 -2.95 14.49 11.01
N LEU A 674 -1.84 13.74 11.09
CA LEU A 674 -1.39 12.87 10.01
C LEU A 674 -2.30 11.66 9.82
N VAL A 675 -2.78 11.08 10.93
CA VAL A 675 -3.74 9.96 10.89
C VAL A 675 -5.03 10.39 10.18
N ALA A 676 -5.56 11.57 10.49
CA ALA A 676 -6.74 12.10 9.79
C ALA A 676 -6.50 12.25 8.28
N GLY A 677 -5.32 12.76 7.87
CA GLY A 677 -4.95 12.86 6.46
C GLY A 677 -4.88 11.51 5.75
N GLN A 678 -4.30 10.49 6.40
CA GLN A 678 -4.24 9.13 5.86
C GLN A 678 -5.64 8.50 5.73
N LEU A 679 -6.49 8.70 6.72
CA LEU A 679 -7.85 8.17 6.71
C LEU A 679 -8.68 8.80 5.59
N HIS A 680 -8.71 10.14 5.49
CA HIS A 680 -9.44 10.84 4.43
C HIS A 680 -9.00 10.38 3.03
N GLY A 681 -7.69 10.36 2.78
CA GLY A 681 -7.16 9.90 1.50
C GLY A 681 -7.47 8.43 1.20
N GLY A 682 -7.52 7.56 2.21
CA GLY A 682 -7.92 6.15 2.05
C GLY A 682 -9.39 5.98 1.74
N VAL A 683 -10.26 6.71 2.46
CA VAL A 683 -11.72 6.69 2.23
C VAL A 683 -12.05 7.15 0.81
N VAL A 684 -11.44 8.23 0.33
CA VAL A 684 -11.70 8.75 -1.03
C VAL A 684 -11.31 7.75 -2.11
N GLN A 685 -10.21 7.01 -1.94
CA GLN A 685 -9.85 5.96 -2.90
C GLN A 685 -10.87 4.81 -2.91
N GLY A 686 -11.41 4.41 -1.77
CA GLY A 686 -12.47 3.40 -1.75
C GLY A 686 -13.80 3.91 -2.32
N ILE A 687 -14.15 5.17 -2.11
CA ILE A 687 -15.29 5.83 -2.76
C ILE A 687 -15.12 5.80 -4.29
N GLY A 688 -13.93 6.16 -4.78
CA GLY A 688 -13.59 6.12 -6.20
C GLY A 688 -13.85 4.76 -6.82
N GLN A 689 -13.33 3.70 -6.20
CA GLN A 689 -13.57 2.32 -6.66
C GLN A 689 -15.06 1.93 -6.61
N ALA A 690 -15.76 2.30 -5.55
CA ALA A 690 -17.18 1.95 -5.40
C ALA A 690 -18.07 2.61 -6.45
N LEU A 691 -17.78 3.85 -6.85
CA LEU A 691 -18.71 4.66 -7.63
C LEU A 691 -18.28 4.96 -9.07
N MET A 692 -16.96 4.94 -9.41
CA MET A 692 -16.51 5.49 -10.68
C MET A 692 -15.29 4.83 -11.34
N GLU A 693 -14.34 4.30 -10.57
CA GLU A 693 -13.05 3.81 -11.11
C GLU A 693 -13.16 2.39 -11.68
N HIS A 694 -12.78 2.19 -12.94
CA HIS A 694 -12.74 0.87 -13.57
C HIS A 694 -11.84 0.86 -14.81
N ILE A 695 -10.81 0.03 -14.81
CA ILE A 695 -10.04 -0.30 -16.01
C ILE A 695 -10.80 -1.39 -16.78
N ARG A 696 -11.19 -1.07 -18.01
CA ARG A 696 -11.93 -1.98 -18.91
C ARG A 696 -11.10 -2.30 -20.15
N TYR A 697 -11.27 -3.50 -20.62
CA TYR A 697 -10.70 -3.99 -21.87
C TYR A 697 -11.81 -4.42 -22.80
N ASP A 698 -11.59 -4.30 -24.10
CA ASP A 698 -12.47 -4.91 -25.12
C ASP A 698 -12.11 -6.40 -25.33
N GLU A 699 -12.84 -7.07 -26.22
CA GLU A 699 -12.65 -8.49 -26.54
C GLU A 699 -11.28 -8.80 -27.18
N SER A 700 -10.64 -7.81 -27.78
CA SER A 700 -9.30 -7.93 -28.37
C SER A 700 -8.18 -7.71 -27.36
N GLY A 701 -8.52 -7.31 -26.11
CA GLY A 701 -7.58 -6.97 -25.05
C GLY A 701 -7.06 -5.54 -25.09
N GLN A 702 -7.71 -4.65 -25.88
CA GLN A 702 -7.39 -3.22 -25.87
C GLN A 702 -7.99 -2.55 -24.63
N PRO A 703 -7.21 -1.77 -23.85
CA PRO A 703 -7.73 -0.96 -22.76
C PRO A 703 -8.58 0.19 -23.32
N ILE A 704 -9.86 0.24 -22.97
CA ILE A 704 -10.78 1.30 -23.38
C ILE A 704 -10.88 2.43 -22.34
N THR A 705 -10.23 2.30 -21.21
CA THR A 705 -10.11 3.33 -20.16
C THR A 705 -8.63 3.64 -19.94
N GLY A 706 -7.97 4.21 -20.93
CA GLY A 706 -6.54 4.46 -20.97
C GLY A 706 -6.12 5.90 -20.73
N SER A 707 -7.02 6.77 -20.27
CA SER A 707 -6.73 8.18 -20.01
C SER A 707 -7.61 8.73 -18.88
N LEU A 708 -7.28 9.92 -18.35
CA LEU A 708 -8.15 10.62 -17.39
C LEU A 708 -9.44 11.15 -17.99
N MET A 709 -9.63 11.05 -19.31
CA MET A 709 -10.91 11.32 -19.97
C MET A 709 -11.90 10.15 -19.77
N ASP A 710 -11.39 8.92 -19.71
CA ASP A 710 -12.18 7.69 -19.67
C ASP A 710 -12.18 7.07 -18.28
N TYR A 711 -11.15 7.31 -17.48
CA TYR A 711 -11.00 6.82 -16.12
C TYR A 711 -11.31 7.94 -15.13
N ALA A 712 -12.48 7.86 -14.50
CA ALA A 712 -12.92 8.87 -13.55
C ALA A 712 -12.22 8.71 -12.20
N LEU A 713 -11.74 9.81 -11.63
CA LEU A 713 -11.23 9.90 -10.26
C LEU A 713 -12.13 10.78 -9.41
N PRO A 714 -12.28 10.50 -8.09
CA PRO A 714 -13.01 11.36 -7.18
C PRO A 714 -12.43 12.77 -7.14
N ARG A 715 -13.32 13.75 -7.15
CA ARG A 715 -13.01 15.16 -6.98
C ARG A 715 -13.48 15.64 -5.61
N ALA A 716 -13.05 16.82 -5.18
CA ALA A 716 -13.43 17.36 -3.89
C ALA A 716 -14.96 17.51 -3.71
N GLU A 717 -15.69 17.75 -4.78
CA GLU A 717 -17.16 17.88 -4.80
C GLU A 717 -17.91 16.55 -4.65
N ASP A 718 -17.24 15.42 -4.93
CA ASP A 718 -17.84 14.08 -4.83
C ASP A 718 -17.89 13.57 -3.39
N VAL A 719 -17.24 14.26 -2.46
CA VAL A 719 -17.03 13.77 -1.10
C VAL A 719 -17.48 14.82 -0.08
N PRO A 720 -18.36 14.49 0.87
CA PRO A 720 -18.76 15.41 1.92
C PRO A 720 -17.65 15.61 2.96
N ASN A 721 -17.79 16.60 3.83
CA ASN A 721 -16.98 16.67 5.02
C ASN A 721 -17.20 15.41 5.87
N MET A 722 -16.12 14.75 6.24
CA MET A 722 -16.15 13.51 7.00
C MET A 722 -16.13 13.81 8.50
N THR A 723 -16.97 13.09 9.27
CA THR A 723 -16.90 13.08 10.73
C THR A 723 -16.02 11.93 11.16
N VAL A 724 -14.88 12.23 11.77
CA VAL A 724 -13.92 11.21 12.20
C VAL A 724 -13.85 11.15 13.72
N GLY A 725 -13.88 9.95 14.26
CA GLY A 725 -13.64 9.64 15.67
C GLY A 725 -12.65 8.50 15.82
N ASP A 726 -12.18 8.30 17.04
CA ASP A 726 -11.26 7.23 17.40
C ASP A 726 -11.72 6.52 18.68
N HIS A 727 -11.38 5.25 18.77
CA HIS A 727 -11.54 4.43 19.97
C HIS A 727 -10.27 3.58 20.15
N PRO A 728 -9.20 4.17 20.71
CA PRO A 728 -7.89 3.54 20.72
C PRO A 728 -7.83 2.38 21.72
N VAL A 729 -7.42 1.21 21.23
CA VAL A 729 -7.04 0.04 22.03
C VAL A 729 -5.58 -0.29 21.69
N PRO A 730 -4.61 0.03 22.55
CA PRO A 730 -3.20 -0.18 22.25
C PRO A 730 -2.88 -1.61 21.83
N ALA A 731 -2.05 -1.75 20.79
CA ALA A 731 -1.50 -3.04 20.39
C ALA A 731 -0.51 -3.56 21.46
N THR A 732 -0.49 -4.86 21.66
CA THR A 732 0.45 -5.52 22.59
C THR A 732 1.72 -6.02 21.87
N THR A 733 1.74 -5.96 20.55
CA THR A 733 2.80 -6.51 19.69
C THR A 733 3.98 -5.58 19.48
N ASN A 734 3.90 -4.30 19.88
CA ASN A 734 4.98 -3.33 19.72
C ASN A 734 5.06 -2.35 20.90
N PRO A 735 6.24 -1.75 21.17
CA PRO A 735 6.49 -0.93 22.35
C PRO A 735 5.71 0.40 22.37
N LEU A 736 5.24 0.89 21.22
CA LEU A 736 4.44 2.10 21.14
C LEU A 736 2.95 1.83 21.36
N GLY A 737 2.49 0.60 21.27
CA GLY A 737 1.07 0.26 21.26
C GLY A 737 0.32 0.78 20.04
N SER A 738 1.03 1.19 19.00
CA SER A 738 0.46 1.76 17.78
C SER A 738 -0.03 0.67 16.82
N LYS A 739 -1.04 1.01 15.99
CA LYS A 739 -1.50 0.25 14.84
C LYS A 739 -1.38 1.14 13.60
N GLY A 740 -1.05 0.57 12.44
CA GLY A 740 -0.90 1.34 11.22
C GLY A 740 -2.23 1.85 10.66
N CYS A 741 -2.24 3.06 10.10
CA CYS A 741 -3.47 3.67 9.56
C CYS A 741 -3.45 3.85 8.03
N GLY A 742 -2.31 3.54 7.38
CA GLY A 742 -2.07 3.92 5.97
C GLY A 742 -3.09 3.39 4.96
N GLU A 743 -3.69 2.23 5.20
CA GLU A 743 -4.61 1.55 4.29
C GLU A 743 -6.04 1.44 4.84
N ALA A 744 -6.23 1.78 6.09
CA ALA A 744 -7.47 1.60 6.86
C ALA A 744 -8.70 2.26 6.22
N GLY A 745 -8.57 3.50 5.75
CA GLY A 745 -9.68 4.21 5.11
C GLY A 745 -10.24 3.46 3.89
N CYS A 746 -9.35 2.88 3.08
CA CYS A 746 -9.74 2.10 1.92
C CYS A 746 -10.37 0.75 2.33
N ALA A 747 -9.88 0.13 3.42
CA ALA A 747 -10.40 -1.14 3.91
C ALA A 747 -11.87 -1.06 4.37
N GLY A 748 -12.29 0.09 4.93
CA GLY A 748 -13.66 0.28 5.43
C GLY A 748 -14.64 0.90 4.44
N SER A 749 -14.17 1.76 3.52
CA SER A 749 -15.07 2.58 2.71
C SER A 749 -15.76 1.82 1.58
N LEU A 750 -15.10 0.83 0.97
CA LEU A 750 -15.61 0.13 -0.21
C LEU A 750 -16.98 -0.53 0.07
N SER A 751 -17.04 -1.38 1.08
CA SER A 751 -18.27 -2.06 1.49
C SER A 751 -19.36 -1.10 1.95
N THR A 752 -18.97 -0.07 2.71
CA THR A 752 -19.90 0.87 3.32
C THR A 752 -20.64 1.69 2.26
N VAL A 753 -19.93 2.16 1.22
CA VAL A 753 -20.55 2.93 0.13
C VAL A 753 -21.47 2.05 -0.73
N VAL A 754 -21.01 0.86 -1.13
CA VAL A 754 -21.81 -0.06 -1.95
C VAL A 754 -23.09 -0.46 -1.22
N ASN A 755 -23.00 -0.83 0.06
CA ASN A 755 -24.14 -1.21 0.86
C ASN A 755 -25.12 -0.06 1.07
N ALA A 756 -24.66 1.19 1.20
CA ALA A 756 -25.53 2.36 1.32
C ALA A 756 -26.34 2.62 0.03
N VAL A 757 -25.70 2.46 -1.13
CA VAL A 757 -26.39 2.55 -2.42
C VAL A 757 -27.44 1.46 -2.54
N LEU A 758 -27.12 0.21 -2.20
CA LEU A 758 -28.07 -0.90 -2.27
C LEU A 758 -29.22 -0.75 -1.27
N ASP A 759 -28.97 -0.16 -0.09
CA ASP A 759 -30.05 0.20 0.86
C ASP A 759 -31.01 1.25 0.28
N ALA A 760 -30.46 2.26 -0.42
CA ALA A 760 -31.30 3.25 -1.11
C ALA A 760 -32.16 2.62 -2.22
N LEU A 761 -31.64 1.60 -2.91
CA LEU A 761 -32.30 0.89 -4.03
C LEU A 761 -33.22 -0.24 -3.55
N SER A 762 -33.29 -0.53 -2.25
CA SER A 762 -34.12 -1.62 -1.70
C SER A 762 -35.62 -1.46 -2.01
N GLU A 763 -36.11 -0.21 -2.17
CA GLU A 763 -37.50 0.06 -2.55
C GLU A 763 -37.85 -0.54 -3.95
N TYR A 764 -36.88 -0.77 -4.81
CA TYR A 764 -37.01 -1.41 -6.11
C TYR A 764 -36.74 -2.93 -6.09
N GLY A 765 -36.48 -3.49 -4.92
CA GLY A 765 -36.09 -4.90 -4.78
C GLY A 765 -34.72 -5.25 -5.34
N ILE A 766 -33.88 -4.25 -5.64
CA ILE A 766 -32.51 -4.43 -6.15
C ILE A 766 -31.61 -4.89 -5.00
N LYS A 767 -31.04 -6.07 -5.15
CA LYS A 767 -30.25 -6.71 -4.08
C LYS A 767 -28.74 -6.68 -4.31
N HIS A 768 -28.29 -6.50 -5.55
CA HIS A 768 -26.89 -6.45 -5.93
C HIS A 768 -26.69 -5.67 -7.23
N ILE A 769 -25.61 -4.93 -7.30
CA ILE A 769 -25.01 -4.31 -8.48
C ILE A 769 -23.51 -4.37 -8.26
N ASP A 770 -22.76 -4.85 -9.25
CA ASP A 770 -21.30 -4.83 -9.20
C ASP A 770 -20.73 -3.42 -9.33
N MET A 771 -19.60 -3.19 -8.65
CA MET A 771 -18.85 -1.94 -8.79
C MET A 771 -18.36 -1.72 -10.22
N PRO A 772 -18.12 -0.45 -10.61
CA PRO A 772 -18.50 0.79 -9.94
C PRO A 772 -20.00 1.06 -10.13
N LEU A 773 -20.66 1.59 -9.10
CA LEU A 773 -22.06 1.96 -9.14
C LEU A 773 -22.22 3.33 -9.81
N THR A 774 -21.84 3.40 -11.09
CA THR A 774 -21.97 4.61 -11.90
C THR A 774 -23.42 5.00 -12.08
N SER A 775 -23.67 6.27 -12.37
CA SER A 775 -25.03 6.79 -12.63
C SER A 775 -25.78 5.95 -13.67
N GLU A 776 -25.10 5.53 -14.74
CA GLU A 776 -25.67 4.68 -15.78
C GLU A 776 -26.10 3.31 -15.24
N ARG A 777 -25.22 2.62 -14.49
CA ARG A 777 -25.51 1.29 -13.92
C ARG A 777 -26.67 1.36 -12.93
N VAL A 778 -26.68 2.37 -12.06
CA VAL A 778 -27.76 2.59 -11.08
C VAL A 778 -29.07 2.90 -11.79
N TRP A 779 -29.05 3.80 -12.77
CA TRP A 779 -30.22 4.13 -13.58
C TRP A 779 -30.79 2.90 -14.28
N ARG A 780 -29.96 2.13 -14.99
CA ARG A 780 -30.37 0.88 -15.67
C ARG A 780 -31.02 -0.10 -14.70
N ALA A 781 -30.41 -0.34 -13.54
CA ALA A 781 -30.96 -1.23 -12.52
C ALA A 781 -32.37 -0.76 -12.04
N ILE A 782 -32.57 0.54 -11.89
CA ILE A 782 -33.86 1.12 -11.54
C ILE A 782 -34.88 0.90 -12.68
N GLN A 783 -34.50 1.13 -13.97
CA GLN A 783 -35.39 0.93 -15.12
C GLN A 783 -35.76 -0.54 -15.27
N ASP A 784 -34.81 -1.45 -15.16
CA ASP A 784 -35.05 -2.89 -15.24
C ASP A 784 -36.00 -3.38 -14.13
N ALA A 785 -35.87 -2.84 -12.92
CA ALA A 785 -36.78 -3.15 -11.82
C ALA A 785 -38.19 -2.62 -12.08
N LYS A 786 -38.34 -1.40 -12.63
CA LYS A 786 -39.63 -0.81 -13.01
C LYS A 786 -40.29 -1.62 -14.15
N GLY A 787 -39.52 -2.01 -15.16
CA GLY A 787 -40.02 -2.83 -16.28
C GLY A 787 -40.47 -4.26 -15.89
N LYS A 788 -39.91 -4.82 -14.81
CA LYS A 788 -40.35 -6.11 -14.25
C LYS A 788 -41.63 -6.00 -13.40
N ALA A 789 -41.90 -4.79 -12.89
CA ALA A 789 -43.09 -4.53 -12.06
C ALA A 789 -44.33 -4.08 -12.87
N ALA A 790 -44.14 -3.71 -14.15
CA ALA A 790 -45.21 -3.41 -15.13
C ALA A 790 -45.61 -4.64 -15.94
#